data_f651502e67c56eceabed5c4c99a11c62
#
_entry.id   f651502e67c56eceabed5c4c99a11c62
#
_cell.length_a   1.000
_cell.length_b   1.000
_cell.length_c   1.000
_cell.angle_alpha   90.00
_cell.angle_beta   90.00
_cell.angle_gamma   90.00
#
_symmetry.space_group_name_H-M   'P 1'
#
loop_
_entity.id
_entity.type
_entity.pdbx_description
1 polymer ?
#
loop_
_entity_poly.entity_id
_entity_poly.type
_entity_poly.pdbx_seq_one_letter_code
_entity_poly.pdbx_strand_id
1 'polypeptide(L)'
;MKLPDPLQLVGSVFPILRWSKTYDLSTAIGDLIAGITVALTLIPQSIAYASLAGFEPQYGLYASFIGGFVYAVMGTCPQINIGPTALLSLLTFTYTSGTNPDFAVLLCIVAGIVQMFAGIAQLGFLVDFVSLPVVSGFTSAAAITIASSQIKGLLGLRFSAETFISTWKGLFEHIGETRMQDTLLSLACCIVLMGMKALKDIRFKEVRDEKNRRGSLMLQRFFWFVGVSRNAVVVVLAAVLAYMVHEDKADPLILTGSITPGLPTPQAPVFSTTVGNTTYTAGDMFSHLGSGLLVVPLVGIISNVAIAKAFSKGRTLDATQEIIALGACNIVSAFFRSFPVNGSFTRSAVSEASGVRTPAAGFYTGLIVLLTLALLTPYFYFIPRAALAAVIVCAVLHMVDTDILKKLWNTNRLDLVPLLGTFACCLALSIEVGLICGVAIDMLLLLYYNSRPPLDIQFVDDGILPPHYAINLIGNFNFAGAERVRSKLTGLKDSDNKKPPVITLDTLTIIPEGVNHNDINMSNGNEVTLNHEVPNGVGNNAANTRRSSNLLVMYCDTLHRLDYTFLQSVKMLVKEWSQGGRVLWCNASPKVKEQLVNVLQDPIFCDSDQLATILLAGAVIEDQQAGNVNDTPL
;
A
#
# COMPACT_ATOMS: atom_id res chain seq x y z
N MET A 1 -5.50 25.19 19.80
CA MET A 1 -6.20 23.94 19.45
C MET A 1 -7.34 23.74 20.43
N LYS A 2 -8.61 23.83 19.99
CA LYS A 2 -9.75 23.45 20.84
C LYS A 2 -9.73 21.93 20.98
N LEU A 3 -9.70 21.43 22.20
CA LEU A 3 -9.90 19.99 22.46
C LEU A 3 -11.25 19.59 21.85
N PRO A 4 -11.30 18.51 21.07
CA PRO A 4 -12.57 18.04 20.51
C PRO A 4 -13.52 17.66 21.64
N ASP A 5 -14.82 17.90 21.43
CA ASP A 5 -15.88 17.53 22.38
C ASP A 5 -15.73 16.07 22.80
N PRO A 6 -15.75 15.74 24.10
CA PRO A 6 -15.58 14.37 24.59
C PRO A 6 -16.56 13.38 23.95
N LEU A 7 -17.77 13.81 23.59
CA LEU A 7 -18.75 13.02 22.83
C LEU A 7 -18.31 12.72 21.38
N GLN A 8 -17.59 13.65 20.74
CA GLN A 8 -17.02 13.42 19.40
C GLN A 8 -15.84 12.47 19.46
N LEU A 9 -15.01 12.56 20.52
CA LEU A 9 -13.90 11.67 20.74
C LEU A 9 -14.37 10.22 20.99
N VAL A 10 -15.38 10.02 21.84
CA VAL A 10 -15.98 8.70 22.08
C VAL A 10 -16.60 8.14 20.80
N GLY A 11 -17.28 8.97 20.01
CA GLY A 11 -17.85 8.55 18.72
C GLY A 11 -16.79 8.27 17.61
N SER A 12 -15.54 8.74 17.74
CA SER A 12 -14.47 8.36 16.82
C SER A 12 -13.90 6.98 17.16
N VAL A 13 -13.75 6.67 18.44
CA VAL A 13 -13.26 5.37 18.94
C VAL A 13 -14.30 4.25 18.78
N PHE A 14 -15.58 4.59 18.92
CA PHE A 14 -16.70 3.64 18.81
C PHE A 14 -17.66 4.03 17.67
N PRO A 15 -17.32 3.72 16.41
CA PRO A 15 -18.16 4.02 15.24
C PRO A 15 -19.57 3.43 15.30
N ILE A 16 -19.80 2.39 16.09
CA ILE A 16 -21.13 1.82 16.35
C ILE A 16 -22.13 2.90 16.79
N LEU A 17 -21.70 3.89 17.59
CA LEU A 17 -22.56 4.99 18.05
C LEU A 17 -23.05 5.90 16.90
N ARG A 18 -22.37 5.87 15.76
CA ARG A 18 -22.76 6.62 14.56
C ARG A 18 -23.70 5.83 13.68
N TRP A 19 -23.29 4.61 13.25
CA TRP A 19 -24.07 3.84 12.30
C TRP A 19 -25.32 3.18 12.93
N SER A 20 -25.33 2.88 14.23
CA SER A 20 -26.51 2.30 14.90
C SER A 20 -27.74 3.21 14.88
N LYS A 21 -27.55 4.54 14.83
CA LYS A 21 -28.64 5.51 14.76
C LYS A 21 -29.43 5.46 13.44
N THR A 22 -28.80 4.98 12.37
CA THR A 22 -29.39 4.87 11.02
C THR A 22 -29.67 3.42 10.64
N TYR A 23 -29.60 2.49 11.60
CA TYR A 23 -29.77 1.06 11.36
C TYR A 23 -31.24 0.71 11.23
N ASP A 24 -31.69 0.41 10.03
CA ASP A 24 -33.05 0.03 9.68
C ASP A 24 -33.16 -1.45 9.27
N LEU A 25 -34.38 -1.95 9.12
CA LEU A 25 -34.65 -3.34 8.73
C LEU A 25 -34.01 -3.69 7.37
N SER A 26 -34.00 -2.75 6.42
CA SER A 26 -33.39 -2.94 5.09
C SER A 26 -31.87 -3.11 5.21
N THR A 27 -31.23 -2.35 6.10
CA THR A 27 -29.81 -2.47 6.42
C THR A 27 -29.50 -3.79 7.11
N ALA A 28 -30.34 -4.18 8.09
CA ALA A 28 -30.20 -5.46 8.80
C ALA A 28 -30.28 -6.67 7.85
N ILE A 29 -31.20 -6.67 6.90
CA ILE A 29 -31.33 -7.73 5.90
C ILE A 29 -30.09 -7.77 4.99
N GLY A 30 -29.59 -6.62 4.54
CA GLY A 30 -28.37 -6.54 3.73
C GLY A 30 -27.16 -7.09 4.48
N ASP A 31 -26.97 -6.69 5.72
CA ASP A 31 -25.87 -7.14 6.58
C ASP A 31 -25.98 -8.64 6.96
N LEU A 32 -27.21 -9.14 7.19
CA LEU A 32 -27.45 -10.56 7.42
C LEU A 32 -27.09 -11.40 6.20
N ILE A 33 -27.51 -11.01 5.00
CA ILE A 33 -27.16 -11.71 3.75
C ILE A 33 -25.65 -11.71 3.56
N ALA A 34 -24.99 -10.58 3.75
CA ALA A 34 -23.55 -10.47 3.68
C ALA A 34 -22.87 -11.35 4.74
N GLY A 35 -23.37 -11.33 5.98
CA GLY A 35 -22.86 -12.16 7.07
C GLY A 35 -22.93 -13.68 6.78
N ILE A 36 -24.07 -14.16 6.29
CA ILE A 36 -24.24 -15.57 5.88
C ILE A 36 -23.27 -15.91 4.75
N THR A 37 -23.21 -15.07 3.73
CA THR A 37 -22.38 -15.30 2.55
C THR A 37 -20.90 -15.35 2.89
N VAL A 38 -20.45 -14.44 3.76
CA VAL A 38 -19.07 -14.42 4.26
C VAL A 38 -18.78 -15.64 5.15
N ALA A 39 -19.70 -16.04 6.03
CA ALA A 39 -19.52 -17.22 6.90
C ALA A 39 -19.32 -18.50 6.10
N LEU A 40 -20.06 -18.69 4.99
CA LEU A 40 -19.90 -19.85 4.10
C LEU A 40 -18.51 -19.94 3.45
N THR A 41 -17.83 -18.80 3.29
CA THR A 41 -16.44 -18.76 2.80
C THR A 41 -15.42 -18.84 3.94
N LEU A 42 -15.72 -18.21 5.07
CA LEU A 42 -14.83 -18.10 6.22
C LEU A 42 -14.61 -19.43 6.93
N ILE A 43 -15.67 -20.22 7.17
CA ILE A 43 -15.59 -21.45 7.95
C ILE A 43 -14.61 -22.47 7.33
N PRO A 44 -14.71 -22.87 6.04
CA PRO A 44 -13.74 -23.77 5.43
C PRO A 44 -12.34 -23.18 5.35
N GLN A 45 -12.22 -21.87 5.07
CA GLN A 45 -10.94 -21.19 5.05
C GLN A 45 -10.27 -21.18 6.41
N SER A 46 -11.02 -20.97 7.49
CA SER A 46 -10.49 -20.93 8.85
C SER A 46 -9.90 -22.28 9.29
N ILE A 47 -10.59 -23.36 8.97
CA ILE A 47 -10.11 -24.73 9.20
C ILE A 47 -8.80 -24.97 8.43
N ALA A 48 -8.78 -24.56 7.15
CA ALA A 48 -7.62 -24.69 6.29
C ALA A 48 -6.44 -23.83 6.79
N TYR A 49 -6.71 -22.60 7.24
CA TYR A 49 -5.68 -21.68 7.74
C TYR A 49 -5.14 -22.09 9.12
N ALA A 50 -5.94 -22.74 9.98
CA ALA A 50 -5.42 -23.36 11.19
C ALA A 50 -4.39 -24.46 10.87
N SER A 51 -4.69 -25.30 9.90
CA SER A 51 -3.76 -26.32 9.41
C SER A 51 -2.49 -25.71 8.80
N LEU A 52 -2.61 -24.58 8.09
CA LEU A 52 -1.47 -23.81 7.56
C LEU A 52 -0.61 -23.24 8.70
N ALA A 53 -1.23 -22.79 9.79
CA ALA A 53 -0.56 -22.30 10.98
C ALA A 53 0.04 -23.44 11.86
N GLY A 54 -0.17 -24.69 11.48
CA GLY A 54 0.33 -25.87 12.21
C GLY A 54 -0.51 -26.26 13.41
N PHE A 55 -1.76 -25.77 13.51
CA PHE A 55 -2.66 -26.02 14.63
C PHE A 55 -3.84 -26.91 14.24
N GLU A 56 -4.52 -27.43 15.25
CA GLU A 56 -5.77 -28.13 15.06
C GLU A 56 -6.85 -27.19 14.53
N PRO A 57 -7.80 -27.70 13.72
CA PRO A 57 -8.81 -26.90 13.02
C PRO A 57 -9.66 -25.98 13.91
N GLN A 58 -9.90 -26.39 15.18
CA GLN A 58 -10.69 -25.58 16.11
C GLN A 58 -10.10 -24.20 16.35
N TYR A 59 -8.75 -24.05 16.37
CA TYR A 59 -8.09 -22.77 16.57
C TYR A 59 -8.40 -21.78 15.44
N GLY A 60 -8.61 -22.27 14.21
CA GLY A 60 -9.05 -21.44 13.10
C GLY A 60 -10.48 -20.91 13.29
N LEU A 61 -11.36 -21.73 13.80
CA LEU A 61 -12.73 -21.33 14.12
C LEU A 61 -12.77 -20.37 15.32
N TYR A 62 -11.91 -20.61 16.34
CA TYR A 62 -11.74 -19.68 17.46
C TYR A 62 -11.24 -18.30 17.00
N ALA A 63 -10.36 -18.27 16.02
CA ALA A 63 -9.87 -17.03 15.42
C ALA A 63 -10.91 -16.31 14.54
N SER A 64 -12.04 -16.96 14.19
CA SER A 64 -12.95 -16.46 13.16
C SER A 64 -14.15 -15.69 13.69
N PHE A 65 -14.59 -15.93 14.93
CA PHE A 65 -15.85 -15.36 15.40
C PHE A 65 -15.69 -14.03 16.14
N ILE A 66 -14.67 -13.93 17.01
CA ILE A 66 -14.59 -12.80 17.94
C ILE A 66 -14.17 -11.49 17.24
N GLY A 67 -13.28 -11.60 16.23
CA GLY A 67 -12.85 -10.44 15.45
C GLY A 67 -14.01 -9.71 14.80
N GLY A 68 -15.02 -10.44 14.31
CA GLY A 68 -16.24 -9.87 13.73
C GLY A 68 -17.07 -9.07 14.74
N PHE A 69 -17.18 -9.55 15.98
CA PHE A 69 -17.91 -8.82 17.04
C PHE A 69 -17.20 -7.53 17.44
N VAL A 70 -15.90 -7.58 17.67
CA VAL A 70 -15.10 -6.41 18.06
C VAL A 70 -15.07 -5.38 16.93
N TYR A 71 -14.89 -5.83 15.69
CA TYR A 71 -14.84 -4.95 14.54
C TYR A 71 -16.20 -4.29 14.24
N ALA A 72 -17.33 -4.97 14.50
CA ALA A 72 -18.65 -4.36 14.42
C ALA A 72 -18.80 -3.13 15.34
N VAL A 73 -18.09 -3.11 16.47
CA VAL A 73 -18.13 -2.00 17.43
C VAL A 73 -17.14 -0.88 17.05
N MET A 74 -15.91 -1.24 16.64
CA MET A 74 -14.79 -0.31 16.48
C MET A 74 -14.36 -0.06 15.03
N GLY A 75 -14.81 -0.89 14.07
CA GLY A 75 -14.43 -0.79 12.66
C GLY A 75 -15.14 0.36 11.93
N THR A 76 -14.47 0.94 10.94
CA THR A 76 -14.98 2.05 10.13
C THR A 76 -15.37 1.61 8.72
N CYS A 77 -14.81 0.51 8.22
CA CYS A 77 -15.04 0.01 6.87
C CYS A 77 -16.06 -1.16 6.87
N PRO A 78 -17.29 -0.98 6.36
CA PRO A 78 -18.33 -2.02 6.37
C PRO A 78 -17.94 -3.33 5.68
N GLN A 79 -17.07 -3.26 4.69
CA GLN A 79 -16.68 -4.39 3.85
C GLN A 79 -15.72 -5.33 4.55
N ILE A 80 -14.91 -4.83 5.49
CA ILE A 80 -13.86 -5.64 6.12
C ILE A 80 -14.46 -6.73 6.99
N ASN A 81 -13.93 -7.94 6.80
CA ASN A 81 -14.20 -9.08 7.66
C ASN A 81 -12.90 -9.55 8.31
N ILE A 82 -12.82 -9.41 9.64
CA ILE A 82 -11.67 -9.85 10.45
C ILE A 82 -11.76 -11.34 10.74
N GLY A 83 -10.65 -12.02 10.62
CA GLY A 83 -10.50 -13.44 10.91
C GLY A 83 -9.15 -13.96 10.45
N PRO A 84 -8.89 -15.27 10.51
CA PRO A 84 -7.65 -15.85 10.05
C PRO A 84 -7.43 -15.57 8.55
N THR A 85 -6.18 -15.34 8.18
CA THR A 85 -5.77 -15.12 6.79
C THR A 85 -4.59 -16.02 6.45
N ALA A 86 -4.46 -16.40 5.19
CA ALA A 86 -3.38 -17.28 4.74
C ALA A 86 -1.99 -16.74 5.12
N LEU A 87 -1.79 -15.43 4.93
CA LEU A 87 -0.52 -14.76 5.23
C LEU A 87 -0.16 -14.81 6.71
N LEU A 88 -1.06 -14.37 7.60
CA LEU A 88 -0.79 -14.39 9.04
C LEU A 88 -0.70 -15.82 9.59
N SER A 89 -1.45 -16.78 9.03
CA SER A 89 -1.34 -18.18 9.39
C SER A 89 0.04 -18.76 9.06
N LEU A 90 0.58 -18.43 7.88
CA LEU A 90 1.94 -18.84 7.51
C LEU A 90 2.99 -18.17 8.40
N LEU A 91 2.87 -16.86 8.66
CA LEU A 91 3.76 -16.16 9.58
C LEU A 91 3.67 -16.74 11.00
N THR A 92 2.47 -17.05 11.47
CA THR A 92 2.30 -17.69 12.78
C THR A 92 3.03 -19.04 12.80
N PHE A 93 2.90 -19.86 11.76
CA PHE A 93 3.63 -21.13 11.64
C PHE A 93 5.15 -20.94 11.71
N THR A 94 5.68 -19.93 11.00
CA THR A 94 7.13 -19.65 11.00
C THR A 94 7.68 -19.39 12.40
N TYR A 95 6.90 -18.69 13.26
CA TYR A 95 7.35 -18.33 14.61
C TYR A 95 6.94 -19.30 15.70
N THR A 96 5.99 -20.21 15.43
CA THR A 96 5.46 -21.14 16.43
C THR A 96 5.67 -22.61 16.02
N SER A 97 6.46 -22.87 14.97
CA SER A 97 6.78 -24.23 14.53
C SER A 97 7.51 -25.02 15.64
N GLY A 98 7.02 -26.23 15.89
CA GLY A 98 7.58 -27.08 16.95
C GLY A 98 7.15 -26.73 18.39
N THR A 99 6.22 -25.77 18.56
CA THR A 99 5.68 -25.36 19.86
C THR A 99 4.18 -25.71 19.98
N ASN A 100 3.55 -25.30 21.08
CA ASN A 100 2.12 -25.49 21.31
C ASN A 100 1.31 -24.21 20.96
N PRO A 101 -0.04 -24.28 20.90
CA PRO A 101 -0.89 -23.14 20.57
C PRO A 101 -0.75 -21.92 21.50
N ASP A 102 -0.22 -22.09 22.73
CA ASP A 102 -0.06 -20.99 23.68
C ASP A 102 0.91 -19.92 23.15
N PHE A 103 1.93 -20.32 22.38
CA PHE A 103 2.83 -19.38 21.70
C PHE A 103 2.10 -18.51 20.67
N ALA A 104 1.15 -19.09 19.93
CA ALA A 104 0.35 -18.31 18.97
C ALA A 104 -0.63 -17.38 19.67
N VAL A 105 -1.19 -17.78 20.81
CA VAL A 105 -2.04 -16.92 21.63
C VAL A 105 -1.23 -15.76 22.21
N LEU A 106 -0.01 -16.02 22.69
CA LEU A 106 0.90 -14.98 23.14
C LEU A 106 1.27 -14.02 21.99
N LEU A 107 1.56 -14.56 20.81
CA LEU A 107 1.82 -13.75 19.61
C LEU A 107 0.61 -12.89 19.25
N CYS A 108 -0.61 -13.42 19.37
CA CYS A 108 -1.86 -12.71 19.09
C CYS A 108 -2.06 -11.51 20.04
N ILE A 109 -1.91 -11.70 21.35
CA ILE A 109 -2.11 -10.61 22.30
C ILE A 109 -1.03 -9.54 22.16
N VAL A 110 0.23 -9.93 21.96
CA VAL A 110 1.33 -8.99 21.76
C VAL A 110 1.15 -8.22 20.46
N ALA A 111 0.76 -8.89 19.38
CA ALA A 111 0.43 -8.23 18.12
C ALA A 111 -0.69 -7.20 18.31
N GLY A 112 -1.75 -7.57 19.03
CA GLY A 112 -2.84 -6.65 19.36
C GLY A 112 -2.40 -5.44 20.19
N ILE A 113 -1.54 -5.64 21.19
CA ILE A 113 -0.99 -4.55 22.02
C ILE A 113 -0.12 -3.61 21.17
N VAL A 114 0.77 -4.14 20.34
CA VAL A 114 1.63 -3.35 19.45
C VAL A 114 0.78 -2.54 18.47
N GLN A 115 -0.23 -3.15 17.86
CA GLN A 115 -1.17 -2.48 16.96
C GLN A 115 -1.97 -1.39 17.68
N MET A 116 -2.49 -1.67 18.86
CA MET A 116 -3.21 -0.69 19.68
C MET A 116 -2.31 0.50 20.03
N PHE A 117 -1.08 0.24 20.46
CA PHE A 117 -0.10 1.28 20.75
C PHE A 117 0.22 2.12 19.49
N ALA A 118 0.45 1.47 18.34
CA ALA A 118 0.70 2.16 17.08
C ALA A 118 -0.48 3.06 16.68
N GLY A 119 -1.73 2.61 16.90
CA GLY A 119 -2.92 3.42 16.67
C GLY A 119 -2.99 4.62 17.62
N ILE A 120 -2.81 4.42 18.94
CA ILE A 120 -2.83 5.50 19.93
C ILE A 120 -1.71 6.53 19.67
N ALA A 121 -0.53 6.06 19.27
CA ALA A 121 0.60 6.90 18.87
C ALA A 121 0.41 7.58 17.50
N GLN A 122 -0.76 7.40 16.86
CA GLN A 122 -1.11 7.98 15.55
C GLN A 122 -0.12 7.61 14.42
N LEU A 123 0.46 6.40 14.50
CA LEU A 123 1.43 5.91 13.51
C LEU A 123 0.78 5.45 12.20
N GLY A 124 -0.51 5.71 11.98
CA GLY A 124 -1.21 5.38 10.74
C GLY A 124 -0.56 5.94 9.48
N PHE A 125 0.16 7.08 9.59
CA PHE A 125 0.91 7.66 8.48
C PHE A 125 2.07 6.78 8.00
N LEU A 126 2.61 5.88 8.85
CA LEU A 126 3.70 4.98 8.44
C LEU A 126 3.29 4.04 7.29
N VAL A 127 2.00 3.74 7.17
CA VAL A 127 1.50 2.93 6.06
C VAL A 127 1.63 3.65 4.72
N ASP A 128 1.69 4.98 4.71
CA ASP A 128 1.87 5.77 3.49
C ASP A 128 3.30 5.67 2.92
N PHE A 129 4.25 5.19 3.72
CA PHE A 129 5.63 4.91 3.26
C PHE A 129 5.78 3.54 2.56
N VAL A 130 4.75 2.72 2.57
CA VAL A 130 4.76 1.45 1.84
C VAL A 130 4.05 1.64 0.51
N SER A 131 4.81 1.62 -0.57
CA SER A 131 4.26 1.86 -1.91
C SER A 131 3.44 0.68 -2.44
N LEU A 132 2.54 0.94 -3.39
CA LEU A 132 1.76 -0.11 -4.05
C LEU A 132 2.63 -1.19 -4.72
N PRO A 133 3.75 -0.87 -5.41
CA PRO A 133 4.65 -1.89 -5.96
C PRO A 133 5.21 -2.84 -4.89
N VAL A 134 5.63 -2.33 -3.74
CA VAL A 134 6.13 -3.15 -2.62
C VAL A 134 5.03 -4.08 -2.10
N VAL A 135 3.82 -3.55 -1.84
CA VAL A 135 2.68 -4.36 -1.38
C VAL A 135 2.33 -5.45 -2.39
N SER A 136 2.30 -5.13 -3.69
CA SER A 136 1.95 -6.10 -4.73
C SER A 136 3.04 -7.17 -4.88
N GLY A 137 4.33 -6.80 -4.86
CA GLY A 137 5.44 -7.75 -4.86
C GLY A 137 5.40 -8.70 -3.67
N PHE A 138 5.17 -8.17 -2.48
CA PHE A 138 5.02 -8.92 -1.24
C PHE A 138 3.81 -9.86 -1.26
N THR A 139 2.61 -9.38 -1.63
CA THR A 139 1.40 -10.22 -1.66
C THR A 139 1.48 -11.32 -2.71
N SER A 140 2.09 -11.03 -3.87
CA SER A 140 2.29 -12.03 -4.93
C SER A 140 3.29 -13.11 -4.49
N ALA A 141 4.41 -12.74 -3.87
CA ALA A 141 5.38 -13.70 -3.34
C ALA A 141 4.77 -14.55 -2.22
N ALA A 142 4.04 -13.94 -1.29
CA ALA A 142 3.32 -14.65 -0.23
C ALA A 142 2.33 -15.65 -0.81
N ALA A 143 1.55 -15.26 -1.83
CA ALA A 143 0.60 -16.15 -2.50
C ALA A 143 1.30 -17.39 -3.12
N ILE A 144 2.42 -17.19 -3.79
CA ILE A 144 3.22 -18.28 -4.38
C ILE A 144 3.82 -19.18 -3.29
N THR A 145 4.34 -18.61 -2.20
CA THR A 145 4.89 -19.37 -1.07
C THR A 145 3.80 -20.22 -0.41
N ILE A 146 2.62 -19.63 -0.15
CA ILE A 146 1.48 -20.35 0.43
C ILE A 146 1.01 -21.45 -0.52
N ALA A 147 0.82 -21.17 -1.81
CA ALA A 147 0.43 -22.17 -2.79
C ALA A 147 1.44 -23.34 -2.82
N SER A 148 2.74 -23.04 -2.82
CA SER A 148 3.81 -24.04 -2.78
C SER A 148 3.75 -24.91 -1.52
N SER A 149 3.52 -24.31 -0.35
CA SER A 149 3.39 -25.06 0.92
C SER A 149 2.21 -26.02 0.94
N GLN A 150 1.17 -25.75 0.14
CA GLN A 150 -0.02 -26.61 0.04
C GLN A 150 0.14 -27.78 -0.93
N ILE A 151 1.17 -27.79 -1.78
CA ILE A 151 1.40 -28.89 -2.75
C ILE A 151 1.54 -30.23 -2.00
N LYS A 152 2.20 -30.24 -0.83
CA LYS A 152 2.28 -31.43 0.00
C LYS A 152 0.90 -31.97 0.41
N GLY A 153 -0.04 -31.07 0.75
CA GLY A 153 -1.43 -31.44 1.07
C GLY A 153 -2.22 -31.94 -0.13
N LEU A 154 -1.99 -31.35 -1.33
CA LEU A 154 -2.63 -31.81 -2.57
C LEU A 154 -2.17 -33.21 -2.96
N LEU A 155 -0.90 -33.54 -2.73
CA LEU A 155 -0.30 -34.83 -3.08
C LEU A 155 -0.36 -35.88 -1.94
N GLY A 156 -0.89 -35.51 -0.76
CA GLY A 156 -0.94 -36.38 0.40
C GLY A 156 0.43 -36.66 1.04
N LEU A 157 1.42 -35.80 0.85
CA LEU A 157 2.78 -35.92 1.37
C LEU A 157 2.88 -35.44 2.83
N ARG A 158 3.83 -36.00 3.59
CA ARG A 158 4.09 -35.65 4.98
C ARG A 158 5.56 -35.31 5.17
N PHE A 159 5.92 -34.02 5.09
CA PHE A 159 7.24 -33.49 5.43
C PHE A 159 7.13 -32.10 6.05
N SER A 160 8.13 -31.69 6.83
CA SER A 160 8.21 -30.34 7.40
C SER A 160 9.05 -29.45 6.51
N ALA A 161 8.57 -28.24 6.20
CA ALA A 161 9.31 -27.23 5.46
C ALA A 161 8.77 -25.86 5.84
N GLU A 162 9.66 -24.90 6.10
CA GLU A 162 9.34 -23.57 6.60
C GLU A 162 9.51 -22.49 5.53
N THR A 163 10.45 -22.68 4.58
CA THR A 163 10.74 -21.71 3.51
C THR A 163 10.28 -22.23 2.15
N PHE A 164 10.14 -21.30 1.19
CA PHE A 164 9.80 -21.66 -0.19
C PHE A 164 10.79 -22.66 -0.78
N ILE A 165 12.10 -22.45 -0.60
CA ILE A 165 13.15 -23.33 -1.14
C ILE A 165 13.12 -24.69 -0.46
N SER A 166 12.97 -24.74 0.87
CA SER A 166 12.90 -26.01 1.61
C SER A 166 11.64 -26.83 1.25
N THR A 167 10.55 -26.14 0.93
CA THR A 167 9.30 -26.80 0.47
C THR A 167 9.53 -27.53 -0.86
N TRP A 168 10.15 -26.86 -1.83
CA TRP A 168 10.42 -27.47 -3.14
C TRP A 168 11.46 -28.60 -3.04
N LYS A 169 12.51 -28.42 -2.23
CA LYS A 169 13.48 -29.49 -1.96
C LYS A 169 12.80 -30.71 -1.35
N GLY A 170 12.02 -30.53 -0.27
CA GLY A 170 11.28 -31.62 0.36
C GLY A 170 10.26 -32.29 -0.58
N LEU A 171 9.64 -31.50 -1.49
CA LEU A 171 8.72 -32.04 -2.49
C LEU A 171 9.43 -33.01 -3.45
N PHE A 172 10.62 -32.63 -3.98
CA PHE A 172 11.38 -33.48 -4.89
C PHE A 172 11.92 -34.72 -4.18
N GLU A 173 12.31 -34.63 -2.92
CA GLU A 173 12.80 -35.76 -2.13
C GLU A 173 11.71 -36.79 -1.84
N HIS A 174 10.45 -36.36 -1.60
CA HIS A 174 9.34 -37.25 -1.18
C HIS A 174 8.30 -37.48 -2.28
N ILE A 175 8.57 -37.10 -3.53
CA ILE A 175 7.58 -37.21 -4.62
C ILE A 175 7.14 -38.65 -4.88
N GLY A 176 8.00 -39.63 -4.59
CA GLY A 176 7.70 -41.05 -4.70
C GLY A 176 6.67 -41.56 -3.68
N GLU A 177 6.39 -40.81 -2.62
CA GLU A 177 5.42 -41.14 -1.57
C GLU A 177 4.00 -40.58 -1.86
N THR A 178 3.80 -40.02 -3.08
CA THR A 178 2.53 -39.43 -3.49
C THR A 178 1.36 -40.38 -3.39
N ARG A 179 0.29 -39.96 -2.70
CA ARG A 179 -0.95 -40.75 -2.56
C ARG A 179 -1.92 -40.41 -3.68
N MET A 180 -2.19 -41.40 -4.56
CA MET A 180 -3.03 -41.22 -5.75
C MET A 180 -4.45 -40.76 -5.40
N GLN A 181 -5.02 -41.29 -4.31
CA GLN A 181 -6.39 -40.93 -3.87
C GLN A 181 -6.52 -39.48 -3.43
N ASP A 182 -5.58 -38.98 -2.61
CA ASP A 182 -5.54 -37.57 -2.19
C ASP A 182 -5.29 -36.66 -3.39
N THR A 183 -4.42 -37.08 -4.32
CA THR A 183 -4.11 -36.28 -5.54
C THR A 183 -5.31 -36.19 -6.48
N LEU A 184 -6.03 -37.28 -6.73
CA LEU A 184 -7.24 -37.26 -7.56
C LEU A 184 -8.34 -36.41 -6.93
N LEU A 185 -8.54 -36.54 -5.60
CA LEU A 185 -9.52 -35.76 -4.87
C LEU A 185 -9.17 -34.26 -4.94
N SER A 186 -7.91 -33.89 -4.71
CA SER A 186 -7.46 -32.49 -4.75
C SER A 186 -7.62 -31.89 -6.14
N LEU A 187 -7.28 -32.62 -7.19
CA LEU A 187 -7.46 -32.19 -8.57
C LEU A 187 -8.95 -31.98 -8.90
N ALA A 188 -9.82 -32.93 -8.51
CA ALA A 188 -11.26 -32.78 -8.68
C ALA A 188 -11.79 -31.53 -7.92
N CYS A 189 -11.36 -31.33 -6.67
CA CYS A 189 -11.72 -30.14 -5.89
C CYS A 189 -11.27 -28.84 -6.57
N CYS A 190 -10.04 -28.78 -7.08
CA CYS A 190 -9.55 -27.60 -7.81
C CYS A 190 -10.37 -27.32 -9.07
N ILE A 191 -10.68 -28.33 -9.87
CA ILE A 191 -11.50 -28.20 -11.09
C ILE A 191 -12.90 -27.67 -10.73
N VAL A 192 -13.54 -28.24 -9.71
CA VAL A 192 -14.88 -27.81 -9.26
C VAL A 192 -14.83 -26.37 -8.73
N LEU A 193 -13.84 -26.02 -7.89
CA LEU A 193 -13.68 -24.68 -7.35
C LEU A 193 -13.49 -23.64 -8.44
N MET A 194 -12.66 -23.94 -9.45
CA MET A 194 -12.44 -23.02 -10.59
C MET A 194 -13.67 -22.95 -11.51
N GLY A 195 -14.33 -24.07 -11.77
CA GLY A 195 -15.58 -24.12 -12.55
C GLY A 195 -16.70 -23.33 -11.89
N MET A 196 -16.93 -23.51 -10.58
CA MET A 196 -17.92 -22.74 -9.82
C MET A 196 -17.57 -21.25 -9.75
N LYS A 197 -16.29 -20.89 -9.76
CA LYS A 197 -15.87 -19.51 -9.89
C LYS A 197 -16.24 -18.93 -11.25
N ALA A 198 -15.95 -19.65 -12.34
CA ALA A 198 -16.30 -19.21 -13.68
C ALA A 198 -17.81 -19.01 -13.84
N LEU A 199 -18.63 -19.86 -13.21
CA LEU A 199 -20.09 -19.70 -13.18
C LEU A 199 -20.54 -18.37 -12.55
N LYS A 200 -19.85 -17.90 -11.51
CA LYS A 200 -20.13 -16.60 -10.85
C LYS A 200 -19.97 -15.42 -11.83
N ASP A 201 -19.00 -15.51 -12.73
CA ASP A 201 -18.61 -14.42 -13.62
C ASP A 201 -19.44 -14.42 -14.92
N ILE A 202 -20.35 -15.40 -15.13
CA ILE A 202 -21.26 -15.44 -16.27
C ILE A 202 -22.28 -14.33 -16.14
N ARG A 203 -22.18 -13.36 -17.06
CA ARG A 203 -23.19 -12.32 -17.24
C ARG A 203 -24.19 -12.75 -18.31
N PHE A 204 -25.45 -12.96 -17.92
CA PHE A 204 -26.52 -13.16 -18.88
C PHE A 204 -26.80 -11.84 -19.61
N LYS A 205 -26.93 -11.90 -20.95
CA LYS A 205 -27.33 -10.73 -21.73
C LYS A 205 -28.69 -10.22 -21.21
N GLU A 206 -28.83 -8.91 -21.09
CA GLU A 206 -30.10 -8.28 -20.71
C GLU A 206 -31.22 -8.71 -21.67
N VAL A 207 -32.17 -9.43 -21.12
CA VAL A 207 -33.38 -9.82 -21.87
C VAL A 207 -34.35 -8.65 -21.78
N ARG A 208 -34.78 -8.13 -22.94
CA ARG A 208 -35.72 -7.01 -23.06
C ARG A 208 -37.12 -7.31 -22.55
N ASP A 209 -37.49 -8.57 -22.39
CA ASP A 209 -38.82 -9.03 -22.00
C ASP A 209 -38.94 -9.10 -20.48
N GLU A 210 -39.87 -8.36 -19.87
CA GLU A 210 -40.00 -8.14 -18.44
C GLU A 210 -40.26 -9.43 -17.63
N LYS A 211 -40.97 -10.41 -18.23
CA LYS A 211 -41.24 -11.72 -17.63
C LYS A 211 -40.02 -12.61 -17.62
N ASN A 212 -39.20 -12.58 -18.65
CA ASN A 212 -37.94 -13.32 -18.75
C ASN A 212 -36.82 -12.63 -17.99
N ARG A 213 -36.89 -11.32 -17.75
CA ARG A 213 -35.93 -10.54 -16.97
C ARG A 213 -35.88 -10.96 -15.50
N ARG A 214 -37.04 -11.23 -14.85
CA ARG A 214 -37.09 -11.73 -13.46
C ARG A 214 -36.45 -13.10 -13.33
N GLY A 215 -36.72 -14.01 -14.27
CA GLY A 215 -36.10 -15.34 -14.31
C GLY A 215 -34.59 -15.29 -14.50
N SER A 216 -34.12 -14.47 -15.42
CA SER A 216 -32.69 -14.25 -15.68
C SER A 216 -31.96 -13.65 -14.47
N LEU A 217 -32.55 -12.68 -13.79
CA LEU A 217 -32.00 -12.10 -12.57
C LEU A 217 -31.95 -13.10 -11.41
N MET A 218 -32.99 -13.95 -11.28
CA MET A 218 -33.03 -14.99 -10.24
C MET A 218 -31.98 -16.05 -10.50
N LEU A 219 -31.80 -16.47 -11.75
CA LEU A 219 -30.77 -17.40 -12.18
C LEU A 219 -29.35 -16.84 -11.97
N GLN A 220 -29.15 -15.57 -12.31
CA GLN A 220 -27.86 -14.88 -12.08
C GLN A 220 -27.51 -14.80 -10.58
N ARG A 221 -28.50 -14.49 -9.73
CA ARG A 221 -28.31 -14.49 -8.27
C ARG A 221 -28.02 -15.88 -7.73
N PHE A 222 -28.66 -16.91 -8.26
CA PHE A 222 -28.40 -18.29 -7.90
C PHE A 222 -26.97 -18.71 -8.26
N PHE A 223 -26.51 -18.48 -9.50
CA PHE A 223 -25.14 -18.78 -9.90
C PHE A 223 -24.11 -17.97 -9.12
N TRP A 224 -24.41 -16.72 -8.82
CA TRP A 224 -23.56 -15.89 -7.97
C TRP A 224 -23.44 -16.50 -6.56
N PHE A 225 -24.57 -16.89 -5.94
CA PHE A 225 -24.58 -17.50 -4.61
C PHE A 225 -23.83 -18.84 -4.59
N VAL A 226 -24.05 -19.71 -5.57
CA VAL A 226 -23.33 -20.97 -5.74
C VAL A 226 -21.82 -20.71 -5.90
N GLY A 227 -21.42 -19.77 -6.72
CA GLY A 227 -20.02 -19.44 -6.92
C GLY A 227 -19.34 -18.83 -5.70
N VAL A 228 -20.07 -18.12 -4.86
CA VAL A 228 -19.55 -17.59 -3.57
C VAL A 228 -19.44 -18.70 -2.53
N SER A 229 -20.44 -19.59 -2.44
CA SER A 229 -20.47 -20.71 -1.49
C SER A 229 -19.56 -21.87 -1.90
N ARG A 230 -18.82 -21.79 -3.02
CA ARG A 230 -18.03 -22.88 -3.60
C ARG A 230 -17.12 -23.59 -2.60
N ASN A 231 -16.46 -22.85 -1.68
CA ASN A 231 -15.54 -23.40 -0.69
C ASN A 231 -16.31 -24.32 0.29
N ALA A 232 -17.47 -23.90 0.78
CA ALA A 232 -18.31 -24.72 1.66
C ALA A 232 -18.87 -25.94 0.92
N VAL A 233 -19.37 -25.75 -0.30
CA VAL A 233 -19.94 -26.85 -1.12
C VAL A 233 -18.87 -27.91 -1.39
N VAL A 234 -17.68 -27.52 -1.83
CA VAL A 234 -16.60 -28.48 -2.15
C VAL A 234 -16.14 -29.22 -0.90
N VAL A 235 -15.98 -28.54 0.23
CA VAL A 235 -15.54 -29.18 1.49
C VAL A 235 -16.62 -30.15 2.01
N VAL A 236 -17.90 -29.77 1.95
CA VAL A 236 -19.00 -30.65 2.37
C VAL A 236 -19.09 -31.89 1.45
N LEU A 237 -19.02 -31.69 0.13
CA LEU A 237 -19.03 -32.83 -0.82
C LEU A 237 -17.83 -33.76 -0.61
N ALA A 238 -16.63 -33.21 -0.39
CA ALA A 238 -15.44 -33.99 -0.10
C ALA A 238 -15.54 -34.74 1.25
N ALA A 239 -16.16 -34.13 2.28
CA ALA A 239 -16.40 -34.77 3.56
C ALA A 239 -17.41 -35.88 3.46
N VAL A 240 -18.51 -35.71 2.70
CA VAL A 240 -19.50 -36.78 2.43
C VAL A 240 -18.86 -37.93 1.66
N LEU A 241 -18.04 -37.63 0.65
CA LEU A 241 -17.31 -38.68 -0.07
C LEU A 241 -16.36 -39.45 0.86
N ALA A 242 -15.61 -38.74 1.70
CA ALA A 242 -14.70 -39.33 2.67
C ALA A 242 -15.46 -40.22 3.68
N TYR A 243 -16.65 -39.78 4.15
CA TYR A 243 -17.52 -40.58 5.02
C TYR A 243 -17.99 -41.85 4.35
N MET A 244 -18.37 -41.81 3.05
CA MET A 244 -18.83 -42.99 2.30
C MET A 244 -17.71 -44.00 2.03
N VAL A 245 -16.46 -43.57 1.97
CA VAL A 245 -15.28 -44.41 1.66
C VAL A 245 -14.48 -44.72 2.92
N HIS A 246 -14.95 -44.26 4.09
CA HIS A 246 -14.30 -44.48 5.38
C HIS A 246 -14.37 -45.99 5.74
N GLU A 247 -13.21 -46.58 6.01
CA GLU A 247 -13.07 -47.95 6.48
C GLU A 247 -12.37 -47.94 7.84
N ASP A 248 -12.90 -48.74 8.79
CA ASP A 248 -12.41 -48.81 10.18
C ASP A 248 -10.94 -49.23 10.31
N LYS A 249 -10.33 -49.82 9.28
CA LYS A 249 -8.96 -50.38 9.32
C LYS A 249 -7.91 -49.60 8.52
N ALA A 250 -8.31 -48.86 7.49
CA ALA A 250 -7.38 -48.08 6.68
C ALA A 250 -8.14 -46.98 5.91
N ASP A 251 -8.01 -45.72 6.35
CA ASP A 251 -8.56 -44.59 5.59
C ASP A 251 -7.81 -44.39 4.26
N PRO A 252 -8.52 -44.44 3.12
CA PRO A 252 -7.92 -44.19 1.82
C PRO A 252 -7.46 -42.74 1.67
N LEU A 253 -8.05 -41.79 2.43
CA LEU A 253 -7.78 -40.34 2.41
C LEU A 253 -7.18 -39.89 3.74
N ILE A 254 -6.33 -38.87 3.68
CA ILE A 254 -5.81 -38.21 4.89
C ILE A 254 -6.88 -37.25 5.41
N LEU A 255 -7.53 -37.63 6.51
CA LEU A 255 -8.56 -36.84 7.17
C LEU A 255 -7.97 -35.77 8.08
N THR A 256 -8.78 -34.77 8.41
CA THR A 256 -8.41 -33.67 9.33
C THR A 256 -8.22 -34.20 10.75
N GLY A 257 -8.99 -35.21 11.16
CA GLY A 257 -8.94 -35.84 12.48
C GLY A 257 -9.97 -35.28 13.46
N SER A 258 -9.97 -35.80 14.69
CA SER A 258 -10.90 -35.38 15.73
C SER A 258 -10.69 -33.90 16.10
N ILE A 259 -11.79 -33.16 16.09
CA ILE A 259 -11.82 -31.76 16.53
C ILE A 259 -12.53 -31.70 17.87
N THR A 260 -11.92 -31.03 18.86
CA THR A 260 -12.54 -30.87 20.18
C THR A 260 -13.84 -30.07 20.04
N PRO A 261 -15.00 -30.64 20.32
CA PRO A 261 -16.26 -29.92 20.22
C PRO A 261 -16.42 -28.94 21.36
N GLY A 262 -17.09 -27.82 21.10
CA GLY A 262 -17.46 -26.85 22.10
C GLY A 262 -16.92 -25.45 21.83
N LEU A 263 -17.49 -24.51 22.54
CA LEU A 263 -17.09 -23.10 22.47
C LEU A 263 -15.79 -22.91 23.27
N PRO A 264 -14.88 -22.04 22.81
CA PRO A 264 -13.69 -21.71 23.58
C PRO A 264 -14.09 -21.03 24.88
N THR A 265 -13.62 -21.55 26.00
CA THR A 265 -13.76 -20.86 27.29
C THR A 265 -12.86 -19.66 27.31
N PRO A 266 -13.34 -18.46 27.68
CA PRO A 266 -12.52 -17.30 27.84
C PRO A 266 -11.41 -17.57 28.88
N GLN A 267 -10.15 -17.44 28.48
CA GLN A 267 -9.00 -17.66 29.33
C GLN A 267 -7.98 -16.51 29.10
N ALA A 268 -7.35 -16.07 30.19
CA ALA A 268 -6.22 -15.16 30.05
C ALA A 268 -5.09 -15.86 29.30
N PRO A 269 -4.40 -15.17 28.37
CA PRO A 269 -3.21 -15.68 27.72
C PRO A 269 -2.18 -16.11 28.75
N VAL A 270 -1.62 -17.30 28.60
CA VAL A 270 -0.61 -17.83 29.53
C VAL A 270 0.78 -17.33 29.12
N PHE A 271 1.58 -17.00 30.12
CA PHE A 271 2.97 -16.54 29.93
C PHE A 271 4.00 -17.61 30.35
N SER A 272 3.54 -18.84 30.59
CA SER A 272 4.40 -19.99 30.79
C SER A 272 3.64 -21.24 30.31
N THR A 273 4.32 -22.14 29.62
CA THR A 273 3.70 -23.36 29.09
C THR A 273 4.71 -24.48 29.01
N THR A 274 4.23 -25.72 28.93
CA THR A 274 5.06 -26.90 28.81
C THR A 274 4.88 -27.53 27.42
N VAL A 275 5.99 -27.75 26.73
CA VAL A 275 6.01 -28.44 25.43
C VAL A 275 6.86 -29.70 25.57
N GLY A 276 6.22 -30.88 25.52
CA GLY A 276 6.88 -32.13 25.85
C GLY A 276 7.37 -32.14 27.31
N ASN A 277 8.65 -32.30 27.52
CA ASN A 277 9.29 -32.30 28.84
C ASN A 277 9.91 -30.95 29.24
N THR A 278 9.80 -29.92 28.41
CA THR A 278 10.43 -28.61 28.62
C THR A 278 9.38 -27.59 29.03
N THR A 279 9.60 -26.92 30.17
CA THR A 279 8.77 -25.80 30.60
C THR A 279 9.39 -24.50 30.14
N TYR A 280 8.65 -23.73 29.38
CA TYR A 280 9.03 -22.41 28.88
C TYR A 280 8.49 -21.34 29.82
N THR A 281 9.38 -20.47 30.29
CA THR A 281 8.99 -19.27 31.04
C THR A 281 8.55 -18.15 30.09
N ALA A 282 8.01 -17.06 30.62
CA ALA A 282 7.65 -15.89 29.80
C ALA A 282 8.83 -15.40 28.96
N GLY A 283 10.03 -15.29 29.55
CA GLY A 283 11.23 -14.86 28.84
C GLY A 283 11.61 -15.79 27.68
N ASP A 284 11.49 -17.11 27.89
CA ASP A 284 11.78 -18.10 26.87
C ASP A 284 10.77 -18.03 25.71
N MET A 285 9.48 -17.82 26.01
CA MET A 285 8.43 -17.66 25.01
C MET A 285 8.65 -16.39 24.17
N PHE A 286 8.97 -15.26 24.81
CA PHE A 286 9.29 -14.02 24.10
C PHE A 286 10.55 -14.16 23.23
N SER A 287 11.59 -14.80 23.76
CA SER A 287 12.83 -15.06 23.02
C SER A 287 12.60 -15.95 21.81
N HIS A 288 11.77 -16.99 21.93
CA HIS A 288 11.43 -17.89 20.84
C HIS A 288 10.65 -17.18 19.72
N LEU A 289 9.67 -16.36 20.08
CA LEU A 289 8.89 -15.58 19.11
C LEU A 289 9.73 -14.48 18.43
N GLY A 290 10.78 -13.99 19.08
CA GLY A 290 11.79 -13.12 18.52
C GLY A 290 11.25 -11.96 17.67
N SER A 291 11.68 -11.87 16.41
CA SER A 291 11.24 -10.84 15.45
C SER A 291 9.75 -10.91 15.13
N GLY A 292 9.10 -12.06 15.31
CA GLY A 292 7.66 -12.23 15.06
C GLY A 292 6.78 -11.29 15.86
N LEU A 293 7.24 -10.90 17.07
CA LEU A 293 6.55 -9.94 17.94
C LEU A 293 6.40 -8.54 17.31
N LEU A 294 7.25 -8.20 16.35
CA LEU A 294 7.19 -6.93 15.62
C LEU A 294 6.67 -7.13 14.18
N VAL A 295 7.10 -8.18 13.49
CA VAL A 295 6.76 -8.42 12.08
C VAL A 295 5.29 -8.75 11.91
N VAL A 296 4.73 -9.63 12.73
CA VAL A 296 3.31 -10.03 12.63
C VAL A 296 2.37 -8.83 12.79
N PRO A 297 2.48 -7.99 13.84
CA PRO A 297 1.64 -6.80 13.94
C PRO A 297 1.86 -5.81 12.81
N LEU A 298 3.09 -5.60 12.33
CA LEU A 298 3.39 -4.69 11.24
C LEU A 298 2.74 -5.14 9.93
N VAL A 299 2.89 -6.42 9.57
CA VAL A 299 2.24 -7.00 8.39
C VAL A 299 0.72 -6.94 8.51
N GLY A 300 0.18 -7.17 9.71
CA GLY A 300 -1.24 -7.00 10.00
C GLY A 300 -1.73 -5.57 9.73
N ILE A 301 -1.02 -4.56 10.23
CA ILE A 301 -1.34 -3.13 10.01
C ILE A 301 -1.35 -2.82 8.51
N ILE A 302 -0.23 -3.13 7.82
CA ILE A 302 -0.07 -2.81 6.40
C ILE A 302 -1.17 -3.44 5.57
N SER A 303 -1.43 -4.73 5.75
CA SER A 303 -2.44 -5.44 4.96
C SER A 303 -3.87 -4.98 5.29
N ASN A 304 -4.20 -4.75 6.57
CA ASN A 304 -5.54 -4.29 6.96
C ASN A 304 -5.85 -2.89 6.42
N VAL A 305 -4.93 -1.95 6.57
CA VAL A 305 -5.11 -0.58 6.06
C VAL A 305 -5.13 -0.55 4.53
N ALA A 306 -4.32 -1.38 3.86
CA ALA A 306 -4.37 -1.51 2.40
C ALA A 306 -5.74 -2.01 1.93
N ILE A 307 -6.32 -3.02 2.61
CA ILE A 307 -7.67 -3.53 2.33
C ILE A 307 -8.70 -2.43 2.58
N ALA A 308 -8.63 -1.74 3.72
CA ALA A 308 -9.54 -0.65 4.05
C ALA A 308 -9.50 0.47 3.01
N LYS A 309 -8.32 0.88 2.56
CA LYS A 309 -8.13 1.87 1.48
C LYS A 309 -8.75 1.39 0.16
N ALA A 310 -8.56 0.12 -0.22
CA ALA A 310 -9.11 -0.44 -1.45
C ALA A 310 -10.65 -0.43 -1.48
N PHE A 311 -11.30 -0.63 -0.33
CA PHE A 311 -12.75 -0.68 -0.22
C PHE A 311 -13.39 0.65 0.23
N SER A 312 -12.61 1.67 0.55
CA SER A 312 -13.13 2.99 0.97
C SER A 312 -13.88 3.75 -0.13
N LYS A 313 -13.65 3.42 -1.40
CA LYS A 313 -14.33 4.03 -2.58
C LYS A 313 -14.27 5.56 -2.58
N GLY A 314 -13.12 6.13 -2.22
CA GLY A 314 -12.92 7.58 -2.17
C GLY A 314 -13.44 8.28 -0.91
N ARG A 315 -13.99 7.54 0.06
CA ARG A 315 -14.25 8.10 1.39
C ARG A 315 -12.93 8.26 2.14
N THR A 316 -12.82 9.31 2.93
CA THR A 316 -11.67 9.50 3.82
C THR A 316 -11.65 8.37 4.85
N LEU A 317 -10.62 7.53 4.80
CA LEU A 317 -10.41 6.46 5.74
C LEU A 317 -9.58 6.97 6.91
N ASP A 318 -10.04 6.72 8.12
CA ASP A 318 -9.23 6.92 9.32
C ASP A 318 -8.35 5.68 9.56
N ALA A 319 -7.13 5.71 9.02
CA ALA A 319 -6.19 4.61 9.16
C ALA A 319 -5.82 4.36 10.63
N THR A 320 -5.77 5.40 11.45
CA THR A 320 -5.50 5.30 12.89
C THR A 320 -6.58 4.49 13.60
N GLN A 321 -7.86 4.78 13.32
CA GLN A 321 -8.97 4.04 13.90
C GLN A 321 -9.02 2.57 13.42
N GLU A 322 -8.66 2.31 12.16
CA GLU A 322 -8.56 0.93 11.64
C GLU A 322 -7.47 0.12 12.35
N ILE A 323 -6.33 0.73 12.66
CA ILE A 323 -5.25 0.10 13.41
C ILE A 323 -5.70 -0.20 14.85
N ILE A 324 -6.38 0.75 15.51
CA ILE A 324 -6.94 0.56 16.85
C ILE A 324 -7.95 -0.58 16.86
N ALA A 325 -8.87 -0.60 15.88
CA ALA A 325 -9.88 -1.65 15.75
C ALA A 325 -9.24 -3.03 15.56
N LEU A 326 -8.21 -3.14 14.70
CA LEU A 326 -7.46 -4.37 14.49
C LEU A 326 -6.73 -4.82 15.76
N GLY A 327 -6.08 -3.89 16.48
CA GLY A 327 -5.43 -4.16 17.76
C GLY A 327 -6.41 -4.70 18.79
N ALA A 328 -7.58 -4.08 18.93
CA ALA A 328 -8.64 -4.54 19.82
C ALA A 328 -9.15 -5.94 19.42
N CYS A 329 -9.31 -6.21 18.10
CA CYS A 329 -9.68 -7.53 17.62
C CYS A 329 -8.68 -8.60 18.06
N ASN A 330 -7.37 -8.36 17.89
CA ASN A 330 -6.34 -9.32 18.27
C ASN A 330 -6.24 -9.50 19.80
N ILE A 331 -6.32 -8.41 20.58
CA ILE A 331 -6.31 -8.49 22.05
C ILE A 331 -7.48 -9.35 22.54
N VAL A 332 -8.71 -9.04 22.12
CA VAL A 332 -9.89 -9.77 22.58
C VAL A 332 -9.88 -11.21 22.07
N SER A 333 -9.44 -11.44 20.83
CA SER A 333 -9.34 -12.78 20.24
C SER A 333 -8.37 -13.70 21.02
N ALA A 334 -7.29 -13.14 21.56
CA ALA A 334 -6.32 -13.91 22.34
C ALA A 334 -6.94 -14.56 23.60
N PHE A 335 -7.93 -13.92 24.24
CA PHE A 335 -8.67 -14.50 25.36
C PHE A 335 -9.54 -15.71 24.97
N PHE A 336 -9.79 -15.90 23.69
CA PHE A 336 -10.52 -17.04 23.13
C PHE A 336 -9.61 -18.02 22.39
N ARG A 337 -8.32 -18.07 22.77
CA ARG A 337 -7.31 -18.98 22.23
C ARG A 337 -7.08 -18.84 20.73
N SER A 338 -7.21 -17.62 20.22
CA SER A 338 -6.96 -17.29 18.82
C SER A 338 -5.48 -17.10 18.56
N PHE A 339 -5.06 -17.40 17.34
CA PHE A 339 -3.82 -16.86 16.76
C PHE A 339 -4.09 -15.51 16.04
N PRO A 340 -3.07 -14.76 15.61
CA PRO A 340 -3.22 -13.44 15.00
C PRO A 340 -4.21 -13.41 13.83
N VAL A 341 -5.14 -12.45 13.87
CA VAL A 341 -6.20 -12.26 12.86
C VAL A 341 -6.07 -10.93 12.14
N ASN A 342 -6.66 -10.87 10.94
CA ASN A 342 -6.62 -9.69 10.09
C ASN A 342 -7.84 -9.59 9.17
N GLY A 343 -7.99 -8.45 8.49
CA GLY A 343 -8.88 -8.30 7.35
C GLY A 343 -8.47 -9.19 6.19
N SER A 344 -9.43 -9.66 5.41
CA SER A 344 -9.18 -10.47 4.23
C SER A 344 -9.74 -9.81 2.99
N PHE A 345 -8.89 -9.56 1.97
CA PHE A 345 -9.31 -8.96 0.72
C PHE A 345 -10.42 -9.76 0.03
N THR A 346 -10.28 -11.08 -0.04
CA THR A 346 -11.26 -11.95 -0.70
C THR A 346 -12.61 -11.97 0.01
N ARG A 347 -12.62 -12.02 1.36
CA ARG A 347 -13.85 -11.97 2.15
C ARG A 347 -14.49 -10.59 2.09
N SER A 348 -13.70 -9.53 2.12
CA SER A 348 -14.19 -8.15 2.00
C SER A 348 -14.84 -7.89 0.63
N ALA A 349 -14.26 -8.43 -0.44
CA ALA A 349 -14.86 -8.38 -1.78
C ALA A 349 -16.19 -9.17 -1.86
N VAL A 350 -16.29 -10.31 -1.18
CA VAL A 350 -17.53 -11.08 -1.07
C VAL A 350 -18.58 -10.30 -0.27
N SER A 351 -18.17 -9.71 0.85
CA SER A 351 -19.03 -8.86 1.70
C SER A 351 -19.61 -7.69 0.91
N GLU A 352 -18.77 -6.98 0.15
CA GLU A 352 -19.20 -5.88 -0.72
C GLU A 352 -20.17 -6.34 -1.80
N ALA A 353 -19.82 -7.42 -2.53
CA ALA A 353 -20.68 -7.98 -3.57
C ALA A 353 -22.02 -8.51 -3.04
N SER A 354 -22.08 -8.86 -1.75
CA SER A 354 -23.32 -9.28 -1.04
C SER A 354 -24.18 -8.11 -0.62
N GLY A 355 -23.69 -6.87 -0.77
CA GLY A 355 -24.46 -5.67 -0.46
C GLY A 355 -24.39 -5.25 1.01
N VAL A 356 -23.26 -5.51 1.69
CA VAL A 356 -23.01 -5.04 3.07
C VAL A 356 -23.19 -3.53 3.18
N ARG A 357 -23.78 -3.09 4.27
CA ARG A 357 -24.05 -1.68 4.55
C ARG A 357 -23.31 -1.15 5.77
N THR A 358 -23.18 -1.99 6.79
CA THR A 358 -22.51 -1.61 8.04
C THR A 358 -21.55 -2.71 8.53
N PRO A 359 -20.62 -2.41 9.45
CA PRO A 359 -19.78 -3.42 10.09
C PRO A 359 -20.55 -4.49 10.88
N ALA A 360 -21.88 -4.31 11.12
CA ALA A 360 -22.74 -5.30 11.77
C ALA A 360 -22.78 -6.65 11.04
N ALA A 361 -22.47 -6.70 9.74
CA ALA A 361 -22.30 -7.95 9.01
C ALA A 361 -21.30 -8.90 9.68
N GLY A 362 -20.23 -8.33 10.30
CA GLY A 362 -19.27 -9.09 11.10
C GLY A 362 -19.90 -9.77 12.32
N PHE A 363 -20.88 -9.14 12.96
CA PHE A 363 -21.64 -9.74 14.06
C PHE A 363 -22.41 -10.98 13.60
N TYR A 364 -23.14 -10.88 12.47
CA TYR A 364 -23.87 -12.03 11.91
C TYR A 364 -22.93 -13.16 11.50
N THR A 365 -21.78 -12.82 10.87
CA THR A 365 -20.75 -13.81 10.53
C THR A 365 -20.24 -14.54 11.77
N GLY A 366 -19.87 -13.80 12.83
CA GLY A 366 -19.41 -14.35 14.10
C GLY A 366 -20.43 -15.27 14.77
N LEU A 367 -21.70 -14.89 14.75
CA LEU A 367 -22.79 -15.71 15.30
C LEU A 367 -22.94 -17.05 14.56
N ILE A 368 -22.85 -17.01 13.23
CA ILE A 368 -22.92 -18.24 12.40
C ILE A 368 -21.72 -19.15 12.68
N VAL A 369 -20.52 -18.58 12.85
CA VAL A 369 -19.32 -19.37 13.22
C VAL A 369 -19.49 -19.99 14.60
N LEU A 370 -20.04 -19.28 15.59
CA LEU A 370 -20.36 -19.84 16.91
C LEU A 370 -21.36 -20.99 16.82
N LEU A 371 -22.42 -20.83 16.03
CA LEU A 371 -23.40 -21.88 15.79
C LEU A 371 -22.74 -23.11 15.13
N THR A 372 -21.83 -22.89 14.20
CA THR A 372 -21.04 -23.94 13.55
C THR A 372 -20.15 -24.68 14.54
N LEU A 373 -19.46 -23.96 15.43
CA LEU A 373 -18.67 -24.56 16.51
C LEU A 373 -19.51 -25.40 17.46
N ALA A 374 -20.72 -24.97 17.78
CA ALA A 374 -21.60 -25.67 18.70
C ALA A 374 -22.22 -26.93 18.09
N LEU A 375 -22.58 -26.91 16.81
CA LEU A 375 -23.41 -27.95 16.18
C LEU A 375 -22.66 -28.83 15.16
N LEU A 376 -21.74 -28.23 14.36
CA LEU A 376 -21.15 -28.93 13.20
C LEU A 376 -19.75 -29.49 13.44
N THR A 377 -19.11 -29.16 14.56
CA THR A 377 -17.73 -29.57 14.86
C THR A 377 -17.51 -31.10 14.78
N PRO A 378 -18.41 -31.99 15.26
CA PRO A 378 -18.20 -33.44 15.16
C PRO A 378 -18.09 -33.95 13.72
N TYR A 379 -18.76 -33.29 12.77
CA TYR A 379 -18.76 -33.70 11.35
C TYR A 379 -17.49 -33.26 10.61
N PHE A 380 -16.69 -32.36 11.17
CA PHE A 380 -15.45 -31.91 10.55
C PHE A 380 -14.33 -32.97 10.57
N TYR A 381 -14.47 -34.02 11.34
CA TYR A 381 -13.55 -35.17 11.34
C TYR A 381 -13.30 -35.70 9.92
N PHE A 382 -14.36 -35.82 9.13
CA PHE A 382 -14.32 -36.40 7.79
C PHE A 382 -13.81 -35.45 6.69
N ILE A 383 -13.40 -34.23 7.01
CA ILE A 383 -12.89 -33.30 6.00
C ILE A 383 -11.50 -33.76 5.54
N PRO A 384 -11.29 -34.06 4.23
CA PRO A 384 -9.98 -34.47 3.72
C PRO A 384 -9.02 -33.25 3.68
N ARG A 385 -7.77 -33.45 4.08
CA ARG A 385 -6.73 -32.39 3.99
C ARG A 385 -6.48 -31.97 2.56
N ALA A 386 -6.59 -32.85 1.59
CA ALA A 386 -6.49 -32.56 0.17
C ALA A 386 -7.52 -31.52 -0.30
N ALA A 387 -8.77 -31.59 0.19
CA ALA A 387 -9.80 -30.59 -0.11
C ALA A 387 -9.49 -29.23 0.50
N LEU A 388 -8.99 -29.18 1.74
CA LEU A 388 -8.57 -27.93 2.38
C LEU A 388 -7.39 -27.28 1.66
N ALA A 389 -6.40 -28.08 1.24
CA ALA A 389 -5.27 -27.59 0.45
C ALA A 389 -5.73 -27.01 -0.89
N ALA A 390 -6.68 -27.66 -1.58
CA ALA A 390 -7.28 -27.15 -2.81
C ALA A 390 -7.99 -25.80 -2.60
N VAL A 391 -8.74 -25.65 -1.50
CA VAL A 391 -9.39 -24.38 -1.13
C VAL A 391 -8.37 -23.27 -0.92
N ILE A 392 -7.26 -23.54 -0.20
CA ILE A 392 -6.21 -22.55 0.02
C ILE A 392 -5.56 -22.13 -1.31
N VAL A 393 -5.12 -23.10 -2.13
CA VAL A 393 -4.46 -22.82 -3.41
C VAL A 393 -5.37 -21.99 -4.31
N CYS A 394 -6.64 -22.39 -4.48
CA CYS A 394 -7.58 -21.63 -5.29
C CYS A 394 -7.87 -20.22 -4.72
N ALA A 395 -7.78 -20.02 -3.42
CA ALA A 395 -7.97 -18.71 -2.80
C ALA A 395 -6.76 -17.78 -3.04
N VAL A 396 -5.53 -18.29 -2.87
CA VAL A 396 -4.32 -17.44 -2.93
C VAL A 396 -3.85 -17.18 -4.35
N LEU A 397 -4.17 -18.01 -5.34
CA LEU A 397 -3.83 -17.75 -6.74
C LEU A 397 -4.34 -16.41 -7.26
N HIS A 398 -5.40 -15.86 -6.67
CA HIS A 398 -5.98 -14.57 -7.03
C HIS A 398 -5.27 -13.37 -6.38
N MET A 399 -4.36 -13.63 -5.45
CA MET A 399 -3.55 -12.59 -4.81
C MET A 399 -2.33 -12.23 -5.66
N VAL A 400 -2.00 -13.04 -6.68
CA VAL A 400 -0.93 -12.73 -7.63
C VAL A 400 -1.44 -11.70 -8.63
N ASP A 401 -0.94 -10.46 -8.51
CA ASP A 401 -1.33 -9.35 -9.39
C ASP A 401 -0.36 -9.25 -10.57
N THR A 402 -0.72 -9.90 -11.68
CA THR A 402 0.06 -9.83 -12.93
C THR A 402 -0.19 -8.54 -13.72
N ASP A 403 -1.35 -7.91 -13.53
CA ASP A 403 -1.74 -6.71 -14.29
C ASP A 403 -0.93 -5.48 -13.88
N ILE A 404 -0.44 -5.44 -12.64
CA ILE A 404 0.38 -4.35 -12.14
C ILE A 404 1.71 -4.25 -12.91
N LEU A 405 2.30 -5.38 -13.32
CA LEU A 405 3.55 -5.39 -14.10
C LEU A 405 3.40 -4.61 -15.40
N LYS A 406 2.29 -4.83 -16.10
CA LYS A 406 2.00 -4.13 -17.36
C LYS A 406 1.71 -2.64 -17.13
N LYS A 407 1.00 -2.31 -16.05
CA LYS A 407 0.70 -0.92 -15.69
C LYS A 407 1.98 -0.16 -15.36
N LEU A 408 2.84 -0.71 -14.51
CA LEU A 408 4.12 -0.09 -14.12
C LEU A 408 5.07 0.04 -15.31
N TRP A 409 5.14 -0.98 -16.18
CA TRP A 409 5.97 -0.91 -17.39
C TRP A 409 5.60 0.27 -18.29
N ASN A 410 4.31 0.57 -18.38
CA ASN A 410 3.80 1.65 -19.24
C ASN A 410 3.84 3.03 -18.54
N THR A 411 3.84 3.09 -17.20
CA THR A 411 3.81 4.35 -16.45
C THR A 411 5.21 4.76 -16.00
N ASN A 412 5.87 3.94 -15.18
CA ASN A 412 7.20 4.21 -14.67
C ASN A 412 7.96 2.90 -14.46
N ARG A 413 8.96 2.63 -15.29
CA ARG A 413 9.74 1.39 -15.24
C ARG A 413 10.58 1.26 -13.98
N LEU A 414 10.94 2.37 -13.33
CA LEU A 414 11.75 2.33 -12.11
C LEU A 414 10.95 1.76 -10.91
N ASP A 415 9.63 1.88 -10.91
CA ASP A 415 8.78 1.31 -9.87
C ASP A 415 8.69 -0.23 -9.95
N LEU A 416 9.19 -0.84 -11.02
CA LEU A 416 9.39 -2.29 -11.11
C LEU A 416 10.52 -2.78 -10.20
N VAL A 417 11.50 -1.93 -9.86
CA VAL A 417 12.63 -2.32 -9.03
C VAL A 417 12.18 -2.70 -7.61
N PRO A 418 11.41 -1.87 -6.88
CA PRO A 418 10.89 -2.26 -5.58
C PRO A 418 9.93 -3.45 -5.65
N LEU A 419 9.10 -3.56 -6.70
CA LEU A 419 8.20 -4.71 -6.86
C LEU A 419 8.97 -6.02 -7.03
N LEU A 420 9.87 -6.09 -8.01
CA LEU A 420 10.64 -7.30 -8.32
C LEU A 420 11.66 -7.61 -7.22
N GLY A 421 12.28 -6.58 -6.63
CA GLY A 421 13.19 -6.72 -5.50
C GLY A 421 12.50 -7.33 -4.28
N THR A 422 11.33 -6.80 -3.90
CA THR A 422 10.50 -7.35 -2.82
C THR A 422 10.12 -8.80 -3.12
N PHE A 423 9.59 -9.06 -4.31
CA PHE A 423 9.17 -10.38 -4.74
C PHE A 423 10.31 -11.41 -4.68
N ALA A 424 11.47 -11.09 -5.26
CA ALA A 424 12.63 -11.97 -5.27
C ALA A 424 13.17 -12.22 -3.85
N CYS A 425 13.30 -11.18 -3.02
CA CYS A 425 13.77 -11.32 -1.65
C CYS A 425 12.81 -12.14 -0.78
N CYS A 426 11.48 -11.99 -0.97
CA CYS A 426 10.48 -12.81 -0.26
C CYS A 426 10.60 -14.30 -0.58
N LEU A 427 10.86 -14.66 -1.84
CA LEU A 427 11.00 -16.06 -2.24
C LEU A 427 12.37 -16.65 -1.88
N ALA A 428 13.44 -15.86 -1.99
CA ALA A 428 14.80 -16.34 -1.78
C ALA A 428 15.21 -16.44 -0.30
N LEU A 429 14.76 -15.49 0.53
CA LEU A 429 15.14 -15.39 1.93
C LEU A 429 13.95 -15.78 2.84
N SER A 430 13.12 -14.82 3.12
CA SER A 430 11.85 -15.02 3.84
C SER A 430 10.88 -13.89 3.50
N ILE A 431 9.59 -14.12 3.76
CA ILE A 431 8.53 -13.13 3.51
C ILE A 431 8.79 -11.82 4.28
N GLU A 432 9.31 -11.92 5.50
CA GLU A 432 9.61 -10.79 6.37
C GLU A 432 10.78 -9.95 5.87
N VAL A 433 11.90 -10.63 5.58
CA VAL A 433 13.09 -9.97 5.04
C VAL A 433 12.77 -9.32 3.71
N GLY A 434 11.97 -9.99 2.87
CA GLY A 434 11.54 -9.45 1.59
C GLY A 434 10.73 -8.16 1.72
N LEU A 435 9.82 -8.07 2.69
CA LEU A 435 9.06 -6.84 2.95
C LEU A 435 9.99 -5.69 3.39
N ILE A 436 10.91 -5.95 4.33
CA ILE A 436 11.86 -4.95 4.80
C ILE A 436 12.76 -4.48 3.66
N CYS A 437 13.30 -5.41 2.86
CA CYS A 437 14.10 -5.08 1.69
C CYS A 437 13.31 -4.25 0.67
N GLY A 438 12.04 -4.59 0.44
CA GLY A 438 11.17 -3.84 -0.46
C GLY A 438 10.96 -2.39 -0.03
N VAL A 439 10.63 -2.18 1.24
CA VAL A 439 10.50 -0.84 1.81
C VAL A 439 11.83 -0.08 1.75
N ALA A 440 12.96 -0.75 2.05
CA ALA A 440 14.28 -0.13 1.97
C ALA A 440 14.62 0.30 0.52
N ILE A 441 14.35 -0.56 -0.47
CA ILE A 441 14.54 -0.24 -1.89
C ILE A 441 13.70 0.98 -2.29
N ASP A 442 12.43 1.02 -1.86
CA ASP A 442 11.50 2.10 -2.19
C ASP A 442 11.95 3.43 -1.56
N MET A 443 12.39 3.38 -0.29
CA MET A 443 12.97 4.54 0.39
C MET A 443 14.25 5.03 -0.29
N LEU A 444 15.12 4.13 -0.74
CA LEU A 444 16.32 4.49 -1.49
C LEU A 444 15.98 5.16 -2.83
N LEU A 445 14.95 4.66 -3.53
CA LEU A 445 14.45 5.30 -4.75
C LEU A 445 13.87 6.68 -4.47
N LEU A 446 13.08 6.83 -3.41
CA LEU A 446 12.55 8.13 -2.98
C LEU A 446 13.69 9.11 -2.70
N LEU A 447 14.72 8.69 -1.97
CA LEU A 447 15.92 9.50 -1.73
C LEU A 447 16.67 9.84 -3.02
N TYR A 448 16.78 8.87 -3.93
CA TYR A 448 17.41 9.10 -5.24
C TYR A 448 16.68 10.16 -6.06
N TYR A 449 15.34 10.12 -6.11
CA TYR A 449 14.55 11.15 -6.78
C TYR A 449 14.67 12.51 -6.09
N ASN A 450 14.61 12.53 -4.76
CA ASN A 450 14.78 13.77 -4.00
C ASN A 450 16.20 14.37 -4.09
N SER A 451 17.21 13.53 -4.36
CA SER A 451 18.59 14.01 -4.61
C SER A 451 18.76 14.65 -6.00
N ARG A 452 17.77 14.51 -6.87
CA ARG A 452 17.82 15.02 -8.25
C ARG A 452 16.64 15.93 -8.56
N PRO A 453 16.50 17.07 -7.84
CA PRO A 453 15.41 17.98 -8.08
C PRO A 453 15.45 18.48 -9.54
N PRO A 454 14.31 18.61 -10.22
CA PRO A 454 14.25 19.20 -11.53
C PRO A 454 14.65 20.68 -11.44
N LEU A 455 15.59 21.07 -12.26
CA LEU A 455 16.03 22.46 -12.44
C LEU A 455 15.77 22.81 -13.89
N ASP A 456 14.92 23.78 -14.11
CA ASP A 456 14.76 24.40 -15.41
C ASP A 456 15.66 25.65 -15.46
N ILE A 457 16.66 25.59 -16.32
CA ILE A 457 17.66 26.63 -16.47
C ILE A 457 17.57 27.15 -17.90
N GLN A 458 17.22 28.43 -18.06
CA GLN A 458 17.09 29.09 -19.34
C GLN A 458 18.03 30.30 -19.38
N PHE A 459 18.68 30.52 -20.52
CA PHE A 459 19.42 31.75 -20.78
C PHE A 459 18.52 32.69 -21.55
N VAL A 460 18.23 33.85 -20.99
CA VAL A 460 17.36 34.87 -21.59
C VAL A 460 18.23 35.99 -22.14
N ASP A 461 18.14 36.21 -23.46
CA ASP A 461 18.80 37.28 -24.19
C ASP A 461 17.83 37.79 -25.27
N ASP A 462 16.93 38.65 -24.88
CA ASP A 462 15.86 39.21 -25.72
C ASP A 462 16.20 40.59 -26.31
N GLY A 463 17.40 41.08 -26.00
CA GLY A 463 17.86 42.41 -26.46
C GLY A 463 17.16 43.61 -25.76
N ILE A 464 16.15 43.36 -24.92
CA ILE A 464 15.43 44.38 -24.16
C ILE A 464 15.97 44.43 -22.74
N LEU A 465 16.21 43.28 -22.13
CA LEU A 465 16.74 43.12 -20.78
C LEU A 465 18.22 42.68 -20.84
N PRO A 466 19.00 42.98 -19.78
CA PRO A 466 20.34 42.43 -19.67
C PRO A 466 20.32 40.92 -19.75
N PRO A 467 21.24 40.27 -20.51
CA PRO A 467 21.28 38.84 -20.61
C PRO A 467 21.48 38.20 -19.23
N HIS A 468 20.65 37.20 -18.90
CA HIS A 468 20.64 36.60 -17.58
C HIS A 468 20.24 35.10 -17.62
N TYR A 469 20.64 34.38 -16.58
CA TYR A 469 20.16 33.00 -16.37
C TYR A 469 18.87 33.01 -15.53
N ALA A 470 17.78 32.52 -16.08
CA ALA A 470 16.50 32.29 -15.40
C ALA A 470 16.45 30.84 -14.91
N ILE A 471 16.29 30.66 -13.59
CA ILE A 471 16.27 29.33 -12.95
C ILE A 471 14.96 29.13 -12.21
N ASN A 472 14.17 28.18 -12.64
CA ASN A 472 12.97 27.77 -11.96
C ASN A 472 13.28 26.69 -10.93
N LEU A 473 13.09 27.01 -9.64
CA LEU A 473 13.22 26.09 -8.52
C LEU A 473 11.88 25.38 -8.29
N ILE A 474 11.74 24.12 -8.76
CA ILE A 474 10.49 23.39 -8.71
C ILE A 474 10.49 22.40 -7.55
N GLY A 475 9.60 22.58 -6.58
CA GLY A 475 9.35 21.64 -5.49
C GLY A 475 10.07 21.92 -4.17
N ASN A 476 10.41 20.86 -3.44
CA ASN A 476 11.10 20.94 -2.16
C ASN A 476 12.60 20.70 -2.33
N PHE A 477 13.41 21.58 -1.78
CA PHE A 477 14.86 21.46 -1.81
C PHE A 477 15.40 21.08 -0.43
N ASN A 478 16.10 19.95 -0.38
CA ASN A 478 16.64 19.38 0.83
C ASN A 478 18.14 19.03 0.68
N PHE A 479 18.74 18.57 1.76
CA PHE A 479 20.16 18.24 1.82
C PHE A 479 20.63 17.28 0.72
N ALA A 480 19.78 16.33 0.31
CA ALA A 480 20.14 15.32 -0.68
C ALA A 480 20.38 15.91 -2.09
N GLY A 481 19.68 16.99 -2.44
CA GLY A 481 19.82 17.67 -3.74
C GLY A 481 20.78 18.88 -3.74
N ALA A 482 21.22 19.34 -2.57
CA ALA A 482 21.90 20.61 -2.41
C ALA A 482 23.20 20.73 -3.24
N GLU A 483 24.07 19.72 -3.17
CA GLU A 483 25.35 19.75 -3.89
C GLU A 483 25.16 19.66 -5.40
N ARG A 484 24.18 18.89 -5.86
CA ARG A 484 23.87 18.79 -7.29
C ARG A 484 23.37 20.11 -7.88
N VAL A 485 22.49 20.80 -7.14
CA VAL A 485 22.01 22.13 -7.52
C VAL A 485 23.19 23.10 -7.61
N ARG A 486 24.00 23.14 -6.55
CA ARG A 486 25.20 23.98 -6.52
C ARG A 486 26.13 23.69 -7.69
N SER A 487 26.53 22.42 -7.89
CA SER A 487 27.44 22.01 -8.97
C SER A 487 26.92 22.38 -10.36
N LYS A 488 25.60 22.19 -10.62
CA LYS A 488 25.00 22.61 -11.89
C LYS A 488 25.06 24.12 -12.10
N LEU A 489 24.78 24.89 -11.06
CA LEU A 489 24.73 26.33 -11.15
C LEU A 489 26.16 26.95 -11.24
N THR A 490 27.12 26.41 -10.49
CA THR A 490 28.53 26.80 -10.61
C THR A 490 29.08 26.49 -12.00
N GLY A 491 28.72 25.34 -12.57
CA GLY A 491 29.12 24.94 -13.93
C GLY A 491 28.61 25.87 -15.05
N LEU A 492 27.55 26.66 -14.82
CA LEU A 492 27.10 27.68 -15.78
C LEU A 492 28.11 28.81 -15.94
N LYS A 493 28.82 29.20 -14.87
CA LYS A 493 29.86 30.23 -14.88
C LYS A 493 31.09 29.82 -15.67
N ASP A 494 31.42 28.50 -15.66
CA ASP A 494 32.58 27.96 -16.37
C ASP A 494 32.27 27.64 -17.86
N SER A 495 31.00 27.64 -18.24
CA SER A 495 30.53 27.19 -19.56
C SER A 495 30.38 28.31 -20.58
N ASP A 496 30.86 29.53 -20.33
CA ASP A 496 30.83 30.70 -21.25
C ASP A 496 31.49 30.42 -22.63
N ASN A 497 32.09 29.24 -22.82
CA ASN A 497 32.68 28.77 -24.09
C ASN A 497 31.76 27.88 -24.94
N LYS A 498 30.59 27.46 -24.46
CA LYS A 498 29.63 26.65 -25.25
C LYS A 498 28.25 27.28 -25.08
N LYS A 499 27.74 27.97 -26.11
CA LYS A 499 26.39 28.54 -26.14
C LYS A 499 25.36 27.47 -25.75
N PRO A 500 24.57 27.66 -24.66
CA PRO A 500 23.31 26.90 -24.50
C PRO A 500 22.34 27.33 -25.61
N PRO A 501 21.35 26.51 -25.99
CA PRO A 501 20.36 26.87 -26.99
C PRO A 501 19.61 28.13 -26.52
N VAL A 502 19.62 29.18 -27.32
CA VAL A 502 18.82 30.39 -27.12
C VAL A 502 17.36 29.97 -27.38
N ILE A 503 16.54 30.00 -26.36
CA ILE A 503 15.10 29.82 -26.50
C ILE A 503 14.51 31.25 -26.46
N THR A 504 14.00 31.70 -27.61
CA THR A 504 13.27 32.96 -27.72
C THR A 504 11.95 32.91 -26.94
N LEU A 505 11.51 34.05 -26.40
CA LEU A 505 10.35 34.19 -25.49
C LEU A 505 8.99 33.75 -26.05
N ASP A 506 8.90 33.29 -27.28
CA ASP A 506 7.64 32.88 -27.96
C ASP A 506 6.99 31.59 -27.39
N THR A 507 7.61 30.95 -26.40
CA THR A 507 7.09 29.69 -25.79
C THR A 507 6.65 29.84 -24.32
N LEU A 508 6.69 31.01 -23.73
CA LEU A 508 6.11 31.28 -22.41
C LEU A 508 4.63 31.63 -22.57
N THR A 509 3.77 30.63 -22.80
CA THR A 509 2.32 30.78 -22.60
C THR A 509 2.06 30.92 -21.10
N ILE A 510 2.01 32.16 -20.62
CA ILE A 510 1.30 32.50 -19.38
C ILE A 510 -0.17 32.25 -19.67
N ILE A 511 -0.73 31.12 -19.20
CA ILE A 511 -2.17 30.88 -19.22
C ILE A 511 -2.76 31.70 -18.08
N PRO A 512 -3.54 32.77 -18.34
CA PRO A 512 -4.29 33.45 -17.30
C PRO A 512 -5.35 32.48 -16.76
N GLU A 513 -5.45 32.33 -15.45
CA GLU A 513 -6.58 31.65 -14.81
C GLU A 513 -7.88 32.33 -15.23
N GLY A 514 -8.73 31.65 -16.02
CA GLY A 514 -10.06 32.12 -16.37
C GLY A 514 -10.60 31.82 -17.76
N VAL A 515 -9.93 31.02 -18.59
CA VAL A 515 -10.48 30.67 -19.91
C VAL A 515 -10.96 29.20 -19.93
N ASN A 516 -12.26 29.04 -20.22
CA ASN A 516 -12.94 27.76 -20.37
C ASN A 516 -12.36 26.94 -21.54
N HIS A 517 -12.13 25.67 -21.31
CA HIS A 517 -11.49 24.69 -22.22
C HIS A 517 -12.25 24.34 -23.51
N ASN A 518 -13.32 25.06 -23.88
CA ASN A 518 -14.18 24.70 -25.02
C ASN A 518 -14.05 25.58 -26.28
N ASP A 519 -13.15 26.54 -26.34
CA ASP A 519 -13.06 27.50 -27.46
C ASP A 519 -11.72 27.50 -28.22
N ILE A 520 -10.99 26.40 -28.25
CA ILE A 520 -9.82 26.28 -29.12
C ILE A 520 -10.13 25.40 -30.32
N ASN A 521 -10.66 26.04 -31.36
CA ASN A 521 -10.66 25.50 -32.71
C ASN A 521 -9.29 25.72 -33.35
N MET A 522 -8.56 24.66 -33.65
CA MET A 522 -7.39 24.69 -34.51
C MET A 522 -7.81 24.92 -35.97
N SER A 523 -7.49 26.05 -36.53
CA SER A 523 -7.39 26.21 -38.00
C SER A 523 -6.16 27.05 -38.33
N ASN A 524 -5.26 26.38 -39.06
CA ASN A 524 -4.30 26.89 -40.07
C ASN A 524 -3.67 28.28 -39.90
N GLY A 525 -2.36 28.22 -39.75
CA GLY A 525 -1.33 29.14 -40.23
C GLY A 525 -1.74 30.52 -40.73
N ASN A 526 -1.35 31.56 -39.96
CA ASN A 526 -1.01 32.85 -40.53
C ASN A 526 -0.08 33.59 -39.56
N GLU A 527 1.09 33.94 -40.06
CA GLU A 527 2.02 34.87 -39.46
C GLU A 527 1.31 36.22 -39.23
N VAL A 528 1.32 36.67 -37.98
CA VAL A 528 0.99 38.08 -37.66
C VAL A 528 2.30 38.85 -37.56
N THR A 529 2.66 39.48 -38.67
CA THR A 529 3.72 40.51 -38.72
C THR A 529 3.18 41.81 -38.12
N LEU A 530 3.66 42.18 -36.94
CA LEU A 530 3.51 43.53 -36.39
C LEU A 530 4.61 44.42 -37.00
N ASN A 531 4.22 45.21 -38.00
CA ASN A 531 5.07 46.32 -38.50
C ASN A 531 5.12 47.45 -37.50
N HIS A 532 6.22 47.56 -36.78
CA HIS A 532 6.65 48.84 -36.20
C HIS A 532 7.90 49.30 -36.92
N GLU A 533 7.77 50.42 -37.64
CA GLU A 533 8.86 51.14 -38.28
C GLU A 533 9.86 51.61 -37.19
N VAL A 534 11.11 51.16 -37.32
CA VAL A 534 12.25 51.65 -36.56
C VAL A 534 12.92 52.74 -37.39
N PRO A 535 13.21 53.96 -36.84
CA PRO A 535 13.94 54.98 -37.56
C PRO A 535 15.39 54.55 -37.81
N ASN A 536 15.77 54.54 -39.07
CA ASN A 536 17.15 54.35 -39.52
C ASN A 536 18.07 55.47 -39.02
N GLY A 537 19.16 55.12 -38.38
CA GLY A 537 20.32 55.95 -38.28
C GLY A 537 20.99 56.00 -36.91
N VAL A 538 21.85 55.02 -36.61
CA VAL A 538 23.13 55.23 -35.93
C VAL A 538 24.07 54.06 -36.29
N GLY A 539 25.29 54.41 -36.63
CA GLY A 539 26.30 53.65 -37.32
C GLY A 539 26.77 52.37 -36.63
N ASN A 540 27.09 51.40 -37.50
CA ASN A 540 27.92 50.24 -37.21
C ASN A 540 29.32 50.65 -36.73
N ASN A 541 29.57 50.58 -35.43
CA ASN A 541 30.91 50.37 -34.85
C ASN A 541 30.75 50.12 -33.33
N ALA A 542 30.29 48.95 -32.97
CA ALA A 542 30.47 48.44 -31.62
C ALA A 542 31.12 47.06 -31.73
N ALA A 543 32.43 47.08 -31.52
CA ALA A 543 33.26 45.90 -31.41
C ALA A 543 32.67 44.94 -30.38
N ASN A 544 32.66 43.68 -30.76
CA ASN A 544 32.35 42.48 -30.03
C ASN A 544 33.01 42.39 -28.63
N THR A 545 32.55 43.15 -27.65
CA THR A 545 32.78 42.87 -26.24
C THR A 545 31.68 41.94 -25.79
N ARG A 546 31.95 40.64 -25.79
CA ARG A 546 31.13 39.61 -25.15
C ARG A 546 30.98 40.01 -23.66
N ARG A 547 29.86 40.64 -23.29
CA ARG A 547 29.48 40.79 -21.90
C ARG A 547 29.09 39.39 -21.38
N SER A 548 29.90 38.82 -20.49
CA SER A 548 29.52 37.63 -19.73
C SER A 548 28.32 38.01 -18.85
N SER A 549 27.22 37.28 -18.94
CA SER A 549 26.06 37.58 -18.12
C SER A 549 26.28 37.03 -16.71
N ASN A 550 26.68 37.90 -15.80
CA ASN A 550 26.89 37.55 -14.39
C ASN A 550 25.61 37.69 -13.55
N LEU A 551 24.44 37.61 -14.18
CA LEU A 551 23.15 37.80 -13.53
C LEU A 551 22.36 36.51 -13.45
N LEU A 552 21.92 36.14 -12.23
CA LEU A 552 21.17 34.96 -11.93
C LEU A 552 19.81 35.32 -11.34
N VAL A 553 18.73 34.92 -11.98
CA VAL A 553 17.36 35.12 -11.51
C VAL A 553 16.77 33.80 -11.07
N MET A 554 16.48 33.65 -9.78
CA MET A 554 15.89 32.45 -9.18
C MET A 554 14.39 32.66 -8.94
N TYR A 555 13.56 31.95 -9.71
CA TYR A 555 12.12 31.93 -9.54
C TYR A 555 11.72 30.94 -8.45
N CYS A 556 11.00 31.43 -7.45
CA CYS A 556 10.64 30.71 -6.23
C CYS A 556 9.14 30.41 -6.11
N ASP A 557 8.37 30.53 -7.21
CA ASP A 557 6.91 30.41 -7.22
C ASP A 557 6.43 29.09 -6.61
N THR A 558 7.12 28.01 -6.90
CA THR A 558 6.79 26.66 -6.45
C THR A 558 7.62 26.17 -5.27
N LEU A 559 8.43 27.06 -4.69
CA LEU A 559 9.33 26.73 -3.60
C LEU A 559 8.62 26.84 -2.25
N HIS A 560 8.39 25.70 -1.58
CA HIS A 560 7.63 25.68 -0.34
C HIS A 560 8.49 25.56 0.92
N ARG A 561 9.63 24.88 0.84
CA ARG A 561 10.49 24.63 2.00
C ARG A 561 11.94 24.43 1.59
N LEU A 562 12.84 25.05 2.37
CA LEU A 562 14.28 24.87 2.30
C LEU A 562 14.78 24.27 3.61
N ASP A 563 15.71 23.33 3.55
CA ASP A 563 16.39 22.87 4.75
C ASP A 563 17.68 23.66 5.00
N TYR A 564 18.23 23.51 6.19
CA TYR A 564 19.43 24.24 6.59
C TYR A 564 20.64 23.94 5.71
N THR A 565 20.84 22.69 5.31
CA THR A 565 21.98 22.26 4.48
C THR A 565 21.89 22.86 3.07
N PHE A 566 20.70 22.88 2.50
CA PHE A 566 20.46 23.53 1.21
C PHE A 566 20.72 25.04 1.29
N LEU A 567 20.23 25.71 2.34
CA LEU A 567 20.48 27.13 2.57
C LEU A 567 21.98 27.46 2.68
N GLN A 568 22.78 26.61 3.33
CA GLN A 568 24.24 26.77 3.36
C GLN A 568 24.88 26.59 1.97
N SER A 569 24.41 25.64 1.18
CA SER A 569 24.86 25.46 -0.21
C SER A 569 24.51 26.66 -1.10
N VAL A 570 23.33 27.22 -0.92
CA VAL A 570 22.90 28.46 -1.57
C VAL A 570 23.78 29.65 -1.15
N LYS A 571 24.11 29.75 0.15
CA LYS A 571 25.03 30.77 0.63
C LYS A 571 26.40 30.72 -0.05
N MET A 572 26.94 29.49 -0.22
CA MET A 572 28.21 29.30 -0.94
C MET A 572 28.06 29.69 -2.41
N LEU A 573 26.96 29.26 -3.05
CA LEU A 573 26.66 29.60 -4.44
C LEU A 573 26.59 31.10 -4.64
N VAL A 574 25.84 31.81 -3.80
CA VAL A 574 25.71 33.28 -3.86
C VAL A 574 27.06 33.95 -3.68
N LYS A 575 27.91 33.47 -2.75
CA LYS A 575 29.26 33.97 -2.54
C LYS A 575 30.17 33.74 -3.77
N GLU A 576 30.09 32.59 -4.38
CA GLU A 576 30.83 32.24 -5.62
C GLU A 576 30.37 33.10 -6.80
N TRP A 577 29.06 33.35 -6.90
CA TRP A 577 28.46 34.14 -7.97
C TRP A 577 28.68 35.64 -7.77
N SER A 578 28.59 36.14 -6.53
CA SER A 578 28.76 37.57 -6.22
C SER A 578 30.17 38.14 -6.46
N GLN A 579 31.18 37.30 -6.71
CA GLN A 579 32.52 37.70 -7.17
C GLN A 579 32.53 38.21 -8.64
N GLY A 580 31.50 38.92 -9.07
CA GLY A 580 31.34 39.49 -10.40
C GLY A 580 29.93 39.39 -10.98
N GLY A 581 28.94 38.98 -10.18
CA GLY A 581 27.55 38.86 -10.60
C GLY A 581 26.56 39.14 -9.49
N ARG A 582 25.27 39.12 -9.81
CA ARG A 582 24.15 39.36 -8.87
C ARG A 582 23.18 38.17 -8.90
N VAL A 583 22.56 37.89 -7.74
CA VAL A 583 21.51 36.87 -7.59
C VAL A 583 20.23 37.56 -7.14
N LEU A 584 19.16 37.40 -7.92
CA LEU A 584 17.82 37.89 -7.64
C LEU A 584 16.88 36.74 -7.28
N TRP A 585 16.01 36.96 -6.30
CA TRP A 585 15.03 35.99 -5.84
C TRP A 585 13.63 36.51 -6.19
N CYS A 586 13.01 35.90 -7.19
CA CYS A 586 11.69 36.31 -7.67
C CYS A 586 10.59 35.46 -7.05
N ASN A 587 9.48 36.12 -6.70
CA ASN A 587 8.24 35.49 -6.21
C ASN A 587 8.43 34.58 -4.97
N ALA A 588 9.39 34.90 -4.10
CA ALA A 588 9.63 34.14 -2.90
C ALA A 588 8.51 34.32 -1.87
N SER A 589 7.93 33.20 -1.38
CA SER A 589 6.92 33.24 -0.31
C SER A 589 7.49 33.90 0.98
N PRO A 590 6.65 34.47 1.86
CA PRO A 590 7.11 35.11 3.10
C PRO A 590 8.01 34.21 3.95
N LYS A 591 7.70 32.93 4.02
CA LYS A 591 8.47 31.93 4.75
C LYS A 591 9.84 31.65 4.13
N VAL A 592 9.93 31.62 2.82
CA VAL A 592 11.18 31.43 2.07
C VAL A 592 12.03 32.70 2.18
N LYS A 593 11.42 33.92 2.10
CA LYS A 593 12.10 35.19 2.32
C LYS A 593 12.76 35.23 3.70
N GLU A 594 12.02 34.86 4.76
CA GLU A 594 12.56 34.81 6.12
C GLU A 594 13.75 33.85 6.25
N GLN A 595 13.64 32.64 5.64
CA GLN A 595 14.73 31.67 5.66
C GLN A 595 15.98 32.13 4.93
N LEU A 596 15.84 32.81 3.79
CA LEU A 596 16.95 33.35 3.00
C LEU A 596 17.62 34.54 3.71
N VAL A 597 16.86 35.47 4.29
CA VAL A 597 17.39 36.61 5.06
C VAL A 597 18.21 36.16 6.26
N ASN A 598 17.80 35.08 6.94
CA ASN A 598 18.54 34.55 8.09
C ASN A 598 19.91 33.94 7.74
N VAL A 599 20.16 33.63 6.46
CA VAL A 599 21.39 32.93 6.03
C VAL A 599 22.24 33.76 5.06
N LEU A 600 21.60 34.51 4.18
CA LEU A 600 22.28 35.35 3.17
C LEU A 600 22.48 36.76 3.70
N GLN A 601 23.57 37.41 3.27
CA GLN A 601 23.81 38.83 3.50
C GLN A 601 23.12 39.61 2.37
N ASP A 602 22.14 40.43 2.72
CA ASP A 602 21.41 41.34 1.82
C ASP A 602 20.85 40.68 0.54
N PRO A 603 20.00 39.64 0.66
CA PRO A 603 19.38 39.02 -0.52
C PRO A 603 18.42 39.99 -1.22
N ILE A 604 18.50 40.08 -2.54
CA ILE A 604 17.66 40.97 -3.34
C ILE A 604 16.41 40.19 -3.75
N PHE A 605 15.24 40.65 -3.30
CA PHE A 605 13.94 40.09 -3.64
C PHE A 605 13.22 40.98 -4.67
N CYS A 606 12.51 40.34 -5.60
CA CYS A 606 11.64 40.99 -6.56
C CYS A 606 10.36 40.20 -6.77
N ASP A 607 9.32 40.86 -7.23
CA ASP A 607 8.15 40.23 -7.80
C ASP A 607 8.28 40.27 -9.33
N SER A 608 7.61 39.37 -10.05
CA SER A 608 7.73 39.26 -11.52
C SER A 608 7.49 40.60 -12.24
N ASP A 609 6.56 41.42 -11.75
CA ASP A 609 6.22 42.73 -12.32
C ASP A 609 7.34 43.77 -12.14
N GLN A 610 8.18 43.59 -11.12
CA GLN A 610 9.29 44.50 -10.78
C GLN A 610 10.61 44.07 -11.41
N LEU A 611 10.68 42.83 -11.90
CA LEU A 611 11.92 42.24 -12.40
C LEU A 611 12.57 43.09 -13.50
N ALA A 612 11.79 43.47 -14.52
CA ALA A 612 12.26 44.26 -15.63
C ALA A 612 12.83 45.62 -15.16
N THR A 613 12.17 46.31 -14.23
CA THR A 613 12.61 47.58 -13.66
C THR A 613 13.92 47.47 -12.90
N ILE A 614 14.08 46.38 -12.09
CA ILE A 614 15.29 46.13 -11.30
C ILE A 614 16.47 45.76 -12.21
N LEU A 615 16.22 44.97 -13.25
CA LEU A 615 17.25 44.60 -14.24
C LEU A 615 17.75 45.80 -15.01
N LEU A 616 16.86 46.68 -15.48
CA LEU A 616 17.20 47.88 -16.21
C LEU A 616 17.91 48.90 -15.31
N ALA A 617 17.45 49.11 -14.08
CA ALA A 617 18.10 50.00 -13.12
C ALA A 617 19.53 49.55 -12.75
N GLY A 618 19.73 48.22 -12.62
CA GLY A 618 21.04 47.62 -12.40
C GLY A 618 22.03 47.83 -13.55
N ALA A 619 21.55 47.75 -14.79
CA ALA A 619 22.36 47.97 -15.99
C ALA A 619 22.84 49.42 -16.10
N VAL A 620 22.01 50.40 -15.73
CA VAL A 620 22.36 51.83 -15.75
C VAL A 620 23.47 52.16 -14.74
N ILE A 621 23.49 51.52 -13.57
CA ILE A 621 24.53 51.71 -12.56
C ILE A 621 25.87 51.13 -13.01
N GLU A 622 25.88 50.01 -13.71
CA GLU A 622 27.10 49.39 -14.24
C GLU A 622 27.72 50.24 -15.39
N ASP A 623 26.90 50.82 -16.27
CA ASP A 623 27.40 51.71 -17.33
C ASP A 623 27.97 53.04 -16.76
N GLN A 624 27.42 53.55 -15.66
CA GLN A 624 27.98 54.73 -14.99
C GLN A 624 29.30 54.44 -14.26
N GLN A 625 29.49 53.26 -13.71
CA GLN A 625 30.76 52.85 -13.10
C GLN A 625 31.84 52.52 -14.14
N ALA A 626 31.48 51.99 -15.31
CA ALA A 626 32.40 51.72 -16.41
C ALA A 626 32.84 53.03 -17.13
N GLY A 627 31.96 54.04 -17.18
CA GLY A 627 32.26 55.36 -17.76
C GLY A 627 33.22 56.24 -16.92
N ASN A 628 33.27 56.03 -15.60
CA ASN A 628 34.13 56.80 -14.68
C ASN A 628 35.58 56.31 -14.55
N VAL A 629 35.96 55.21 -15.20
CA VAL A 629 37.31 54.62 -15.16
C VAL A 629 38.21 55.22 -16.29
N ASN A 630 37.62 55.88 -17.28
CA ASN A 630 38.37 56.40 -18.44
C ASN A 630 38.74 57.86 -18.40
N ASP A 631 38.39 58.66 -17.34
CA ASP A 631 38.75 60.08 -17.19
C ASP A 631 39.70 60.25 -16.00
N THR A 632 40.92 59.74 -16.10
CA THR A 632 42.07 60.33 -15.38
C THR A 632 43.10 60.76 -16.41
N PRO A 633 43.32 62.05 -16.63
CA PRO A 633 44.41 62.49 -17.46
C PRO A 633 45.74 62.37 -16.71
N LEU A 634 46.76 62.05 -17.48
CA LEU A 634 48.20 61.99 -17.18
C LEU A 634 48.72 63.10 -16.28
#